data_a0445a578b2f8437922081ac5bd2580d
#
_entry.id   a0445a578b2f8437922081ac5bd2580d
#
_cell.length_a   1.000
_cell.length_b   1.000
_cell.length_c   1.000
_cell.angle_alpha   90.00
_cell.angle_beta   90.00
_cell.angle_gamma   90.00
#
_symmetry.space_group_name_H-M   'P 1'
#
loop_
_entity.id
_entity.type
_entity.pdbx_description
1 polymer ?
#
loop_
_entity_poly.entity_id
_entity_poly.type
_entity_poly.pdbx_seq_one_letter_code
_entity_poly.pdbx_strand_id
1 'polypeptide(L)'
;MRKTSVGRRAALLVALSAGVIGGAEGFGAAAAQTAQQTYRFAIAAKPVRQGLNDIGRITGLTVVFSETGAASATGKAVSGSLTAREALARLLAGSGLVYRFTNSNTVTVSGVAAGDAAGLADGSTTLETISVEGSEESAWGPVGGLVAQKSATGTKSDTPLLETPRAINVITKEEVQARGGAQNYIDALTYTPGFMTITPANTRSNSSAYLRGFSIFDSLYLDGMALPTGIDRANPQVEPYGVERIEVLKGPASVLYGQTSPGGLVNMVSKRPLFEPLREVQYQFGSHDRHQVAFDFSDALDADKTLAYRFTGLLQDSGTQMDFVDDDRIYIAPALTFKPDEDTTLTLLGSYRKNKGGDVDALLPNAVVADIPTDRYIGEPGFDRNDTEQVSIGYDFNHRFNDVWQVTQTGRYLRTQVDYQALYSVDLTGNPLLPGEISRSIYFLDETLQAWTSDTRLQADFETGSLTHKLVFGLDYRNQRSDNRSGYWYGMGPTLDLHDPVYGKPVPDLGFDSEAKESLRQVGLYAQDQVKWGSLVLSFGGRYDWAKSVTDLSGTDYDTATSDTAFTGNVGLLYLFDNGLAPYVSFAQSFQPQTGAGADKKPFVPTTGEQYEIGVKYQPSDFDALLTVSAFQLTQQNRLTADLAYPNDFFQKQVGEIRVRGLEIEGKATIDNFDLTASYTYLDSQITKDNDGNRGNRVGYVPEHAASAWLNYRFDGVLEGLNLGAGVRYVGSSYGDNENTVLNGSATYLDLSAGYDFGVRNPDLEGLRLDVSVLNAADRKSYYCDGPWGCQWGKRLTAFGTLSYRW
;
A
#
# COMPACT_ATOMS: atom_id res chain seq x y z
N MET A 1 -50.25 23.25 10.67
CA MET A 1 -50.78 22.11 11.41
C MET A 1 -50.45 20.84 10.62
N ARG A 2 -49.53 20.09 11.04
CA ARG A 2 -49.38 18.65 11.32
C ARG A 2 -47.88 18.29 11.43
N LYS A 3 -47.50 18.12 12.67
CA LYS A 3 -46.27 17.41 13.07
C LYS A 3 -46.52 15.91 12.90
N THR A 4 -45.55 15.15 12.37
CA THR A 4 -45.30 13.74 12.69
C THR A 4 -43.86 13.43 12.34
N SER A 5 -43.03 13.34 13.33
CA SER A 5 -42.31 12.18 13.83
C SER A 5 -41.35 11.51 12.85
N VAL A 6 -40.07 11.95 12.86
CA VAL A 6 -38.92 11.15 12.51
C VAL A 6 -38.00 11.08 13.74
N GLY A 7 -38.21 10.10 14.54
CA GLY A 7 -37.36 9.81 15.69
C GLY A 7 -37.53 8.34 16.03
N ARG A 8 -36.60 7.49 15.61
CA ARG A 8 -36.28 6.14 16.15
C ARG A 8 -35.65 5.25 15.06
N ARG A 9 -34.42 5.56 14.65
CA ARG A 9 -33.53 4.59 13.97
C ARG A 9 -32.03 4.88 14.16
N ALA A 10 -31.65 5.81 15.04
CA ALA A 10 -30.24 6.13 15.31
C ALA A 10 -29.68 5.51 16.60
N ALA A 11 -30.43 4.65 17.30
CA ALA A 11 -30.05 4.14 18.61
C ALA A 11 -29.48 2.71 18.65
N LEU A 12 -29.27 2.08 17.49
CA LEU A 12 -28.81 0.67 17.49
C LEU A 12 -27.34 0.47 17.08
N LEU A 13 -26.63 1.52 16.68
CA LEU A 13 -25.21 1.44 16.27
C LEU A 13 -24.22 1.94 17.34
N VAL A 14 -24.69 2.54 18.42
CA VAL A 14 -23.84 3.00 19.54
C VAL A 14 -23.74 1.96 20.67
N ALA A 15 -24.59 0.95 20.69
CA ALA A 15 -24.59 -0.07 21.76
C ALA A 15 -23.56 -1.20 21.57
N LEU A 16 -22.87 -1.31 20.42
CA LEU A 16 -21.83 -2.32 20.19
C LEU A 16 -20.41 -1.86 20.57
N SER A 17 -20.19 -0.56 20.79
CA SER A 17 -18.88 -0.04 21.19
C SER A 17 -18.66 0.12 22.71
N ALA A 18 -19.71 -0.07 23.52
CA ALA A 18 -19.62 0.08 24.98
C ALA A 18 -19.57 -1.26 25.76
N GLY A 19 -19.60 -2.40 25.07
CA GLY A 19 -19.63 -3.74 25.68
C GLY A 19 -18.27 -4.41 25.88
N VAL A 20 -17.16 -3.83 25.41
CA VAL A 20 -15.83 -4.46 25.43
C VAL A 20 -14.92 -3.95 26.56
N ILE A 21 -15.33 -2.93 27.33
CA ILE A 21 -14.46 -2.34 28.38
C ILE A 21 -14.70 -2.94 29.76
N GLY A 22 -15.64 -3.87 29.93
CA GLY A 22 -16.04 -4.40 31.21
C GLY A 22 -15.59 -5.83 31.58
N GLY A 23 -14.66 -6.45 30.87
CA GLY A 23 -14.27 -7.86 31.02
C GLY A 23 -12.80 -8.18 31.21
N ALA A 24 -11.92 -7.21 31.47
CA ALA A 24 -10.47 -7.44 31.51
C ALA A 24 -9.87 -7.86 32.86
N GLU A 25 -10.65 -8.20 33.87
CA GLU A 25 -10.11 -8.59 35.17
C GLU A 25 -10.13 -10.11 35.48
N GLY A 26 -10.37 -10.98 34.52
CA GLY A 26 -10.50 -12.42 34.76
C GLY A 26 -9.58 -13.38 34.03
N PHE A 27 -8.83 -12.97 33.03
CA PHE A 27 -8.11 -13.88 32.16
C PHE A 27 -6.57 -14.00 32.36
N GLY A 28 -5.98 -13.14 33.17
CA GLY A 28 -4.53 -13.19 33.46
C GLY A 28 -4.05 -14.34 34.36
N ALA A 29 -4.95 -15.09 34.98
CA ALA A 29 -4.59 -16.19 35.89
C ALA A 29 -4.69 -17.59 35.29
N ALA A 30 -5.35 -17.77 34.16
CA ALA A 30 -5.57 -19.10 33.55
C ALA A 30 -4.38 -19.61 32.73
N ALA A 31 -3.62 -18.74 32.07
CA ALA A 31 -2.50 -19.14 31.19
C ALA A 31 -1.26 -19.62 31.95
N ALA A 32 -1.02 -19.06 33.17
CA ALA A 32 0.05 -19.56 34.05
C ALA A 32 -0.32 -20.85 34.77
N GLN A 33 -1.61 -21.18 34.89
CA GLN A 33 -2.07 -22.40 35.57
C GLN A 33 -1.91 -23.66 34.71
N THR A 34 -1.98 -23.59 33.38
CA THR A 34 -1.92 -24.78 32.52
C THR A 34 -0.52 -25.43 32.51
N ALA A 35 0.55 -24.67 32.67
CA ALA A 35 1.91 -25.19 32.74
C ALA A 35 2.24 -25.90 34.08
N GLN A 36 1.49 -25.65 35.14
CA GLN A 36 1.64 -26.30 36.49
C GLN A 36 0.57 -27.34 36.79
N GLN A 37 -0.46 -27.48 35.97
CA GLN A 37 -1.55 -28.44 36.16
C GLN A 37 -1.01 -29.85 35.88
N THR A 38 -1.23 -30.79 36.82
CA THR A 38 -0.86 -32.21 36.66
C THR A 38 -2.04 -33.02 36.17
N TYR A 39 -1.76 -33.93 35.25
CA TYR A 39 -2.73 -34.84 34.63
C TYR A 39 -2.33 -36.28 34.94
N ARG A 40 -3.29 -37.18 34.98
CA ARG A 40 -3.01 -38.63 35.23
C ARG A 40 -2.83 -39.34 33.90
N PHE A 41 -1.61 -39.78 33.60
CA PHE A 41 -1.27 -40.48 32.36
C PHE A 41 -1.18 -41.99 32.61
N ALA A 42 -1.58 -42.78 31.60
CA ALA A 42 -1.45 -44.23 31.50
C ALA A 42 -1.26 -44.60 30.00
N ILE A 43 -0.21 -44.09 29.37
CA ILE A 43 0.08 -44.31 27.96
C ILE A 43 1.16 -45.39 27.84
N ALA A 44 0.88 -46.49 27.17
CA ALA A 44 1.85 -47.54 26.86
C ALA A 44 2.83 -47.08 25.76
N ALA A 45 4.01 -47.71 25.67
CA ALA A 45 4.91 -47.47 24.56
C ALA A 45 4.26 -47.76 23.24
N LYS A 46 4.24 -46.76 22.32
CA LYS A 46 3.58 -46.80 21.00
C LYS A 46 4.25 -45.78 20.04
N PRO A 47 3.88 -45.78 18.74
CA PRO A 47 4.40 -44.76 17.83
C PRO A 47 4.22 -43.37 18.41
N VAL A 48 5.24 -42.52 18.32
CA VAL A 48 5.29 -41.17 18.92
C VAL A 48 4.03 -40.34 18.60
N ARG A 49 3.60 -40.36 17.34
CA ARG A 49 2.41 -39.64 16.89
C ARG A 49 1.13 -40.04 17.65
N GLN A 50 0.96 -41.34 17.91
CA GLN A 50 -0.18 -41.83 18.68
C GLN A 50 -0.09 -41.46 20.17
N GLY A 51 1.13 -41.52 20.74
CA GLY A 51 1.39 -41.07 22.12
C GLY A 51 1.16 -39.58 22.33
N LEU A 52 1.52 -38.76 21.36
CA LEU A 52 1.29 -37.32 21.38
C LEU A 52 -0.19 -36.97 21.25
N ASN A 53 -0.93 -37.68 20.40
CA ASN A 53 -2.38 -37.52 20.32
C ASN A 53 -3.07 -37.88 21.65
N ASP A 54 -2.58 -38.93 22.37
CA ASP A 54 -3.11 -39.25 23.69
C ASP A 54 -2.78 -38.16 24.73
N ILE A 55 -1.58 -37.57 24.69
CA ILE A 55 -1.23 -36.43 25.54
C ILE A 55 -2.12 -35.23 25.22
N GLY A 56 -2.29 -34.89 23.97
CA GLY A 56 -3.18 -33.79 23.53
C GLY A 56 -4.59 -33.98 24.04
N ARG A 57 -5.17 -35.19 23.90
CA ARG A 57 -6.51 -35.51 24.38
C ARG A 57 -6.65 -35.42 25.92
N ILE A 58 -5.62 -35.81 26.64
CA ILE A 58 -5.65 -35.77 28.14
C ILE A 58 -5.46 -34.35 28.66
N THR A 59 -4.65 -33.54 28.00
CA THR A 59 -4.22 -32.22 28.46
C THR A 59 -4.98 -31.07 27.80
N GLY A 60 -5.65 -31.30 26.68
CA GLY A 60 -6.27 -30.27 25.85
C GLY A 60 -5.28 -29.55 24.95
N LEU A 61 -4.02 -30.00 24.86
CA LEU A 61 -3.01 -29.40 24.00
C LEU A 61 -3.18 -29.77 22.52
N THR A 62 -3.07 -28.81 21.66
CA THR A 62 -2.93 -28.99 20.21
C THR A 62 -1.48 -29.36 19.90
N VAL A 63 -1.23 -30.52 19.24
CA VAL A 63 0.11 -30.98 18.90
C VAL A 63 0.33 -30.86 17.40
N VAL A 64 1.28 -30.03 16.98
CA VAL A 64 1.65 -29.78 15.57
C VAL A 64 2.97 -30.49 15.26
N PHE A 65 3.05 -31.18 14.11
CA PHE A 65 4.28 -31.79 13.59
C PHE A 65 4.87 -30.95 12.47
N SER A 66 6.13 -30.59 12.55
CA SER A 66 6.81 -29.75 11.52
C SER A 66 7.51 -30.55 10.42
N GLU A 67 7.60 -31.90 10.52
CA GLU A 67 8.25 -32.72 9.49
C GLU A 67 7.64 -34.14 9.36
N THR A 68 7.63 -34.65 8.12
CA THR A 68 7.11 -35.98 7.76
C THR A 68 8.00 -37.17 8.19
N GLY A 69 9.25 -36.95 8.58
CA GLY A 69 10.20 -38.00 8.98
C GLY A 69 10.02 -38.61 10.39
N ALA A 70 9.23 -37.99 11.24
CA ALA A 70 9.03 -38.37 12.63
C ALA A 70 7.97 -39.46 12.86
N ALA A 71 7.28 -39.92 11.84
CA ALA A 71 6.11 -40.80 11.95
C ALA A 71 6.47 -42.26 12.39
N SER A 72 7.73 -42.68 12.28
CA SER A 72 8.16 -44.06 12.57
C SER A 72 8.84 -44.25 13.95
N ALA A 73 9.13 -43.18 14.69
CA ALA A 73 9.78 -43.27 16.00
C ALA A 73 8.81 -43.84 17.07
N THR A 74 9.35 -44.76 17.92
CA THR A 74 8.59 -45.34 19.03
C THR A 74 8.76 -44.48 20.28
N GLY A 75 7.65 -43.92 20.82
CA GLY A 75 7.61 -43.16 22.05
C GLY A 75 7.66 -44.05 23.29
N LYS A 76 8.29 -43.59 24.37
CA LYS A 76 8.34 -44.32 25.66
C LYS A 76 7.00 -44.26 26.37
N ALA A 77 6.73 -45.25 27.25
CA ALA A 77 5.52 -45.25 28.08
C ALA A 77 5.52 -44.07 29.05
N VAL A 78 4.36 -43.46 29.21
CA VAL A 78 4.13 -42.33 30.12
C VAL A 78 3.07 -42.70 31.12
N SER A 79 3.42 -42.76 32.42
CA SER A 79 2.50 -43.12 33.49
C SER A 79 2.77 -42.26 34.73
N GLY A 80 1.68 -41.98 35.48
CA GLY A 80 1.73 -41.21 36.74
C GLY A 80 1.01 -39.86 36.62
N SER A 81 1.05 -39.08 37.73
CA SER A 81 0.56 -37.70 37.77
C SER A 81 1.71 -36.79 37.36
N LEU A 82 1.60 -36.20 36.18
CA LEU A 82 2.66 -35.41 35.55
C LEU A 82 2.05 -34.12 34.95
N THR A 83 2.89 -33.10 34.80
CA THR A 83 2.55 -31.96 33.98
C THR A 83 2.58 -32.34 32.49
N ALA A 84 1.93 -31.56 31.63
CA ALA A 84 1.96 -31.76 30.20
C ALA A 84 3.41 -31.76 29.66
N ARG A 85 4.27 -30.92 30.19
CA ARG A 85 5.68 -30.79 29.85
C ARG A 85 6.47 -32.05 30.21
N GLU A 86 6.28 -32.57 31.42
CA GLU A 86 6.93 -33.81 31.84
C GLU A 86 6.47 -35.04 31.06
N ALA A 87 5.18 -35.08 30.70
CA ALA A 87 4.63 -36.15 29.86
C ALA A 87 5.22 -36.16 28.46
N LEU A 88 5.36 -34.99 27.82
CA LEU A 88 5.99 -34.82 26.53
C LEU A 88 7.47 -35.19 26.57
N ALA A 89 8.22 -34.72 27.58
CA ALA A 89 9.63 -35.06 27.74
C ALA A 89 9.83 -36.56 27.89
N ARG A 90 8.99 -37.27 28.63
CA ARG A 90 9.09 -38.73 28.80
C ARG A 90 8.74 -39.49 27.53
N LEU A 91 7.66 -39.09 26.83
CA LEU A 91 7.25 -39.74 25.61
C LEU A 91 8.33 -39.65 24.53
N LEU A 92 8.96 -38.48 24.39
CA LEU A 92 9.94 -38.19 23.34
C LEU A 92 11.37 -38.60 23.68
N ALA A 93 11.63 -39.02 24.92
CA ALA A 93 12.98 -39.39 25.37
C ALA A 93 13.58 -40.51 24.51
N GLY A 94 14.69 -40.22 23.78
CA GLY A 94 15.41 -41.16 22.93
C GLY A 94 14.78 -41.34 21.53
N SER A 95 13.78 -40.54 21.14
CA SER A 95 13.14 -40.61 19.83
C SER A 95 13.88 -39.77 18.77
N GLY A 96 14.85 -38.94 19.13
CA GLY A 96 15.44 -37.94 18.23
C GLY A 96 14.52 -36.79 17.91
N LEU A 97 13.44 -36.58 18.70
CA LEU A 97 12.48 -35.52 18.54
C LEU A 97 12.55 -34.58 19.73
N VAL A 98 12.37 -33.28 19.43
CA VAL A 98 12.24 -32.20 20.42
C VAL A 98 10.86 -31.58 20.34
N TYR A 99 10.41 -30.95 21.44
CA TYR A 99 9.14 -30.25 21.46
C TYR A 99 9.31 -28.83 21.99
N ARG A 100 8.44 -27.92 21.49
CA ARG A 100 8.36 -26.53 21.91
C ARG A 100 6.91 -26.11 22.08
N PHE A 101 6.58 -25.39 23.14
CA PHE A 101 5.29 -24.71 23.28
C PHE A 101 5.33 -23.42 22.47
N THR A 102 4.46 -23.29 21.47
CA THR A 102 4.32 -22.09 20.67
C THR A 102 3.36 -21.08 21.30
N ASN A 103 2.43 -21.58 22.12
CA ASN A 103 1.57 -20.79 23.01
C ASN A 103 1.13 -21.67 24.21
N SER A 104 0.25 -21.16 25.07
CA SER A 104 -0.24 -21.88 26.26
C SER A 104 -0.94 -23.21 25.96
N ASN A 105 -1.44 -23.39 24.73
CA ASN A 105 -2.27 -24.54 24.36
C ASN A 105 -1.78 -25.32 23.13
N THR A 106 -0.64 -24.90 22.52
CA THR A 106 -0.09 -25.55 21.32
C THR A 106 1.37 -25.94 21.52
N VAL A 107 1.71 -27.18 21.16
CA VAL A 107 3.08 -27.71 21.20
C VAL A 107 3.49 -28.21 19.81
N THR A 108 4.62 -27.74 19.32
CA THR A 108 5.23 -28.22 18.06
C THR A 108 6.30 -29.27 18.36
N VAL A 109 6.35 -30.37 17.58
CA VAL A 109 7.32 -31.45 17.68
C VAL A 109 8.09 -31.56 16.35
N SER A 110 9.43 -31.53 16.42
CA SER A 110 10.34 -31.60 15.26
C SER A 110 11.50 -32.55 15.49
N GLY A 111 12.19 -32.93 14.42
CA GLY A 111 13.43 -33.76 14.47
C GLY A 111 14.65 -32.91 14.86
N VAL A 112 15.66 -33.54 15.53
CA VAL A 112 16.94 -32.89 15.79
C VAL A 112 17.81 -33.00 14.54
N ALA A 113 18.37 -31.90 14.04
CA ALA A 113 19.33 -31.93 12.95
C ALA A 113 20.61 -32.66 13.37
N ALA A 114 21.26 -33.40 12.45
CA ALA A 114 22.35 -34.37 12.71
C ALA A 114 23.68 -33.75 13.25
N GLY A 115 23.69 -32.47 13.73
CA GLY A 115 24.88 -31.78 14.27
C GLY A 115 24.99 -31.77 15.82
N ASP A 116 23.88 -31.93 16.56
CA ASP A 116 23.84 -31.63 17.99
C ASP A 116 23.83 -32.81 18.96
N ALA A 117 24.27 -33.99 18.52
CA ALA A 117 24.19 -35.20 19.33
C ALA A 117 25.39 -35.47 20.27
N ALA A 118 26.26 -34.48 20.54
CA ALA A 118 27.43 -34.67 21.41
C ALA A 118 27.42 -33.75 22.63
N GLY A 119 26.57 -34.03 23.62
CA GLY A 119 26.59 -33.21 24.83
C GLY A 119 25.48 -33.42 25.85
N LEU A 120 24.97 -34.65 26.05
CA LEU A 120 23.99 -34.90 27.11
C LEU A 120 24.55 -35.90 28.13
N ALA A 121 25.40 -35.44 29.05
CA ALA A 121 25.64 -36.09 30.32
C ALA A 121 25.70 -35.03 31.42
N ASP A 122 24.70 -35.13 32.30
CA ASP A 122 24.64 -34.68 33.69
C ASP A 122 24.61 -33.17 34.02
N GLY A 123 23.50 -32.75 34.64
CA GLY A 123 23.42 -31.73 35.69
C GLY A 123 23.41 -30.27 35.28
N SER A 124 22.22 -29.65 35.27
CA SER A 124 21.95 -28.19 35.39
C SER A 124 22.92 -27.25 34.64
N THR A 125 22.66 -27.03 33.40
CA THR A 125 23.10 -25.83 32.68
C THR A 125 21.87 -25.08 32.19
N THR A 126 21.75 -23.82 32.57
CA THR A 126 20.89 -22.83 31.92
C THR A 126 21.30 -22.81 30.45
N LEU A 127 20.53 -23.49 29.61
CA LEU A 127 20.68 -23.36 28.18
C LEU A 127 20.31 -21.91 27.80
N GLU A 128 21.23 -21.20 27.22
CA GLU A 128 20.95 -19.99 26.45
C GLU A 128 19.77 -20.29 25.53
N THR A 129 18.89 -19.32 25.43
CA THR A 129 17.70 -19.39 24.57
C THR A 129 18.19 -19.63 23.14
N ILE A 130 18.16 -20.88 22.65
CA ILE A 130 18.31 -21.13 21.22
C ILE A 130 17.05 -20.54 20.58
N SER A 131 17.17 -19.36 20.06
CA SER A 131 16.19 -18.81 19.12
C SER A 131 16.28 -19.68 17.87
N VAL A 132 15.30 -20.56 17.65
CA VAL A 132 15.06 -21.11 16.34
C VAL A 132 14.50 -19.95 15.54
N GLU A 133 15.32 -19.33 14.69
CA GLU A 133 14.92 -18.40 13.67
C GLU A 133 13.98 -19.12 12.67
N GLY A 134 12.68 -19.12 12.95
CA GLY A 134 11.72 -18.92 11.90
C GLY A 134 12.09 -17.57 11.32
N SER A 135 12.26 -17.42 10.00
CA SER A 135 12.71 -16.19 9.37
C SER A 135 11.94 -15.01 9.97
N GLU A 136 12.63 -14.20 10.80
CA GLU A 136 12.01 -13.00 11.36
C GLU A 136 11.46 -12.18 10.20
N GLU A 137 10.23 -11.71 10.35
CA GLU A 137 9.65 -10.81 9.34
C GLU A 137 10.60 -9.64 9.12
N SER A 138 11.02 -9.46 7.88
CA SER A 138 11.84 -8.33 7.45
C SER A 138 10.97 -7.23 6.89
N ALA A 139 11.32 -5.98 7.16
CA ALA A 139 10.68 -4.82 6.55
C ALA A 139 10.73 -4.81 4.99
N TRP A 140 11.52 -5.68 4.38
CA TRP A 140 11.71 -5.79 2.93
C TRP A 140 11.23 -7.12 2.34
N GLY A 141 10.80 -8.04 3.19
CA GLY A 141 10.35 -9.38 2.81
C GLY A 141 8.84 -9.54 2.76
N PRO A 142 8.40 -10.76 2.44
CA PRO A 142 7.01 -11.13 2.54
C PRO A 142 6.51 -11.02 3.99
N VAL A 143 5.23 -10.72 4.12
CA VAL A 143 4.51 -10.76 5.40
C VAL A 143 3.71 -12.04 5.43
N GLY A 144 3.83 -12.80 6.51
CA GLY A 144 3.00 -13.99 6.73
C GLY A 144 1.64 -13.59 7.31
N GLY A 145 0.60 -13.55 6.49
CA GLY A 145 -0.76 -13.23 6.93
C GLY A 145 -1.19 -11.77 6.75
N LEU A 146 -2.15 -11.32 7.57
CA LEU A 146 -2.82 -10.03 7.43
C LEU A 146 -2.07 -8.89 8.11
N VAL A 147 -1.37 -9.16 9.21
CA VAL A 147 -0.81 -8.14 10.11
C VAL A 147 0.71 -8.11 10.01
N ALA A 148 1.26 -7.07 9.39
CA ALA A 148 2.70 -6.84 9.36
C ALA A 148 3.21 -6.40 10.74
N GLN A 149 4.38 -6.89 11.11
CA GLN A 149 5.03 -6.57 12.38
C GLN A 149 6.05 -5.44 12.24
N LYS A 150 6.70 -5.35 11.08
CA LYS A 150 7.82 -4.44 10.81
C LYS A 150 7.61 -3.61 9.54
N SER A 151 8.19 -2.42 9.51
CA SER A 151 8.28 -1.55 8.33
C SER A 151 9.54 -0.70 8.37
N ALA A 152 10.17 -0.48 7.22
CA ALA A 152 11.25 0.48 7.08
C ALA A 152 10.79 1.86 6.61
N THR A 153 9.53 2.00 6.16
CA THR A 153 9.04 3.26 5.57
C THR A 153 8.99 4.41 6.58
N GLY A 154 8.77 4.11 7.88
CA GLY A 154 8.74 5.16 8.92
C GLY A 154 10.09 5.61 9.45
N THR A 155 11.15 4.81 9.27
CA THR A 155 12.46 5.00 9.94
C THR A 155 13.65 4.79 9.03
N LYS A 156 13.48 4.28 7.80
CA LYS A 156 14.56 3.83 6.90
C LYS A 156 15.42 2.68 7.48
N SER A 157 14.95 2.03 8.54
CA SER A 157 15.56 0.86 9.19
C SER A 157 14.51 -0.19 9.49
N ASP A 158 14.91 -1.44 9.69
CA ASP A 158 14.01 -2.53 10.08
C ASP A 158 13.48 -2.28 11.49
N THR A 159 12.25 -1.76 11.61
CA THR A 159 11.69 -1.28 12.88
C THR A 159 10.28 -1.85 13.08
N PRO A 160 9.96 -2.34 14.30
CA PRO A 160 8.61 -2.74 14.65
C PRO A 160 7.60 -1.60 14.44
N LEU A 161 6.44 -1.91 13.84
CA LEU A 161 5.37 -0.94 13.66
C LEU A 161 4.89 -0.36 14.98
N LEU A 162 4.88 -1.19 16.04
CA LEU A 162 4.49 -0.78 17.40
C LEU A 162 5.46 0.26 17.99
N GLU A 163 6.73 0.25 17.60
CA GLU A 163 7.78 1.16 18.09
C GLU A 163 7.93 2.44 17.24
N THR A 164 7.12 2.60 16.21
CA THR A 164 7.18 3.77 15.32
C THR A 164 6.12 4.79 15.73
N PRO A 165 6.48 6.01 16.21
CA PRO A 165 5.53 7.01 16.70
C PRO A 165 4.84 7.78 15.56
N ARG A 166 4.27 7.04 14.59
CA ARG A 166 3.58 7.56 13.41
C ARG A 166 2.55 6.55 12.92
N ALA A 167 1.49 7.04 12.27
CA ALA A 167 0.52 6.17 11.61
C ALA A 167 1.11 5.59 10.30
N ILE A 168 1.22 4.27 10.24
CA ILE A 168 1.66 3.50 9.07
C ILE A 168 0.66 2.37 8.85
N ASN A 169 0.19 2.23 7.61
CA ASN A 169 -0.59 1.10 7.17
C ASN A 169 0.27 0.23 6.24
N VAL A 170 0.24 -1.09 6.44
CA VAL A 170 0.89 -2.07 5.57
C VAL A 170 -0.19 -2.97 4.98
N ILE A 171 -0.34 -2.96 3.67
CA ILE A 171 -1.24 -3.82 2.92
C ILE A 171 -0.43 -5.01 2.41
N THR A 172 -0.77 -6.20 2.86
CA THR A 172 -0.05 -7.44 2.53
C THR A 172 -0.54 -8.03 1.19
N LYS A 173 0.28 -8.92 0.59
CA LYS A 173 -0.10 -9.67 -0.61
C LYS A 173 -1.37 -10.48 -0.36
N GLU A 174 -1.47 -11.13 0.82
CA GLU A 174 -2.61 -11.92 1.23
C GLU A 174 -3.89 -11.07 1.32
N GLU A 175 -3.78 -9.86 1.86
CA GLU A 175 -4.89 -8.91 1.95
C GLU A 175 -5.41 -8.50 0.56
N VAL A 176 -4.51 -8.23 -0.38
CA VAL A 176 -4.87 -7.91 -1.78
C VAL A 176 -5.50 -9.12 -2.46
N GLN A 177 -4.94 -10.31 -2.27
CA GLN A 177 -5.48 -11.56 -2.87
C GLN A 177 -6.85 -11.92 -2.32
N ALA A 178 -7.07 -11.79 -1.00
CA ALA A 178 -8.37 -12.06 -0.37
C ALA A 178 -9.49 -11.18 -0.92
N ARG A 179 -9.15 -9.99 -1.44
CA ARG A 179 -10.06 -9.03 -2.08
C ARG A 179 -10.17 -9.21 -3.60
N GLY A 180 -9.54 -10.25 -4.16
CA GLY A 180 -9.61 -10.57 -5.60
C GLY A 180 -8.50 -9.98 -6.45
N GLY A 181 -7.43 -9.50 -5.84
CA GLY A 181 -6.32 -8.85 -6.50
C GLY A 181 -6.54 -7.34 -6.67
N ALA A 182 -5.57 -6.68 -7.28
CA ALA A 182 -5.62 -5.26 -7.60
C ALA A 182 -5.15 -5.04 -9.04
N GLN A 183 -5.84 -4.20 -9.79
CA GLN A 183 -5.45 -3.85 -11.16
C GLN A 183 -4.34 -2.79 -11.19
N ASN A 184 -4.32 -1.95 -10.15
CA ASN A 184 -3.32 -0.92 -9.91
C ASN A 184 -3.16 -0.71 -8.39
N TYR A 185 -2.22 0.12 -7.96
CA TYR A 185 -1.99 0.37 -6.53
C TYR A 185 -3.17 1.11 -5.86
N ILE A 186 -3.95 1.90 -6.60
CA ILE A 186 -5.13 2.61 -6.09
C ILE A 186 -6.18 1.61 -5.61
N ASP A 187 -6.42 0.54 -6.39
CA ASP A 187 -7.37 -0.52 -6.01
C ASP A 187 -6.97 -1.20 -4.70
N ALA A 188 -5.67 -1.46 -4.52
CA ALA A 188 -5.15 -2.06 -3.29
C ALA A 188 -5.37 -1.18 -2.05
N LEU A 189 -5.43 0.15 -2.23
CA LEU A 189 -5.55 1.14 -1.15
C LEU A 189 -6.99 1.49 -0.78
N THR A 190 -8.00 0.99 -1.47
CA THR A 190 -9.42 1.40 -1.29
C THR A 190 -10.01 1.12 0.10
N TYR A 191 -9.36 0.25 0.90
CA TYR A 191 -9.73 -0.05 2.29
C TYR A 191 -8.83 0.68 3.32
N THR A 192 -7.89 1.51 2.86
CA THR A 192 -6.95 2.25 3.71
C THR A 192 -7.60 3.53 4.27
N PRO A 193 -7.55 3.78 5.59
CA PRO A 193 -8.10 5.01 6.14
C PRO A 193 -7.34 6.25 5.65
N GLY A 194 -8.09 7.33 5.39
CA GLY A 194 -7.55 8.58 4.89
C GLY A 194 -7.23 8.60 3.39
N PHE A 195 -7.29 7.43 2.72
CA PHE A 195 -7.07 7.33 1.28
C PHE A 195 -8.38 7.50 0.52
N MET A 196 -8.30 8.18 -0.62
CA MET A 196 -9.42 8.34 -1.54
C MET A 196 -8.95 8.60 -2.97
N THR A 197 -9.85 8.30 -3.92
CA THR A 197 -9.65 8.54 -5.33
C THR A 197 -10.89 9.21 -5.93
N ILE A 198 -10.67 10.14 -6.85
CA ILE A 198 -11.73 10.84 -7.56
C ILE A 198 -12.05 10.21 -8.92
N THR A 199 -11.16 9.35 -9.42
CA THR A 199 -11.34 8.68 -10.72
C THR A 199 -11.27 7.17 -10.52
N PRO A 200 -12.32 6.54 -10.01
CA PRO A 200 -12.25 5.13 -9.65
C PRO A 200 -12.27 4.18 -10.85
N ALA A 201 -12.66 4.64 -12.04
CA ALA A 201 -13.01 3.69 -13.08
C ALA A 201 -11.81 3.03 -13.75
N ASN A 202 -10.71 3.70 -14.06
CA ASN A 202 -9.55 3.07 -14.70
C ASN A 202 -8.42 4.05 -14.98
N THR A 203 -7.97 4.81 -14.00
CA THR A 203 -6.93 5.76 -14.30
C THR A 203 -5.57 5.09 -14.40
N ARG A 204 -4.95 5.27 -15.52
CA ARG A 204 -3.52 5.13 -15.71
C ARG A 204 -2.77 6.37 -15.20
N SER A 205 -3.53 7.36 -14.71
CA SER A 205 -3.01 8.60 -14.11
C SER A 205 -2.98 8.47 -12.59
N ASN A 206 -1.85 8.80 -11.98
CA ASN A 206 -1.69 8.86 -10.52
C ASN A 206 -2.36 10.11 -9.91
N SER A 207 -2.82 11.05 -10.74
CA SER A 207 -3.31 12.37 -10.31
C SER A 207 -4.55 12.35 -9.44
N SER A 208 -5.27 11.25 -9.43
CA SER A 208 -6.56 11.09 -8.75
C SER A 208 -6.49 10.54 -7.33
N ALA A 209 -5.31 10.30 -6.77
CA ALA A 209 -5.14 9.72 -5.45
C ALA A 209 -4.83 10.78 -4.39
N TYR A 210 -5.54 10.71 -3.27
CA TYR A 210 -5.41 11.63 -2.14
C TYR A 210 -5.22 10.85 -0.84
N LEU A 211 -4.41 11.41 0.05
CA LEU A 211 -4.20 10.91 1.41
C LEU A 211 -4.38 12.06 2.40
N ARG A 212 -5.25 11.90 3.41
CA ARG A 212 -5.59 12.96 4.38
C ARG A 212 -6.02 14.28 3.73
N GLY A 213 -6.63 14.22 2.54
CA GLY A 213 -7.10 15.39 1.80
C GLY A 213 -6.05 16.08 0.92
N PHE A 214 -4.84 15.53 0.79
CA PHE A 214 -3.79 16.04 -0.07
C PHE A 214 -3.44 15.05 -1.18
N SER A 215 -3.21 15.55 -2.40
CA SER A 215 -2.76 14.71 -3.52
C SER A 215 -1.43 14.05 -3.19
N ILE A 216 -1.30 12.77 -3.52
CA ILE A 216 -0.06 11.98 -3.39
C ILE A 216 0.59 11.69 -4.74
N PHE A 217 0.24 12.46 -5.77
CA PHE A 217 0.74 12.30 -7.13
C PHE A 217 2.27 12.17 -7.20
N ASP A 218 3.00 13.07 -6.51
CA ASP A 218 4.47 13.10 -6.44
C ASP A 218 5.04 12.36 -5.22
N SER A 219 4.23 11.51 -4.58
CA SER A 219 4.63 10.85 -3.33
C SER A 219 4.52 9.33 -3.41
N LEU A 220 4.78 8.79 -4.60
CA LEU A 220 4.90 7.36 -4.83
C LEU A 220 6.37 6.93 -4.77
N TYR A 221 6.60 5.79 -4.12
CA TYR A 221 7.91 5.23 -3.88
C TYR A 221 7.92 3.74 -4.21
N LEU A 222 9.06 3.24 -4.67
CA LEU A 222 9.33 1.82 -4.85
C LEU A 222 10.65 1.49 -4.17
N ASP A 223 10.63 0.56 -3.22
CA ASP A 223 11.79 0.18 -2.39
C ASP A 223 12.42 1.36 -1.64
N GLY A 224 11.57 2.31 -1.17
CA GLY A 224 12.01 3.51 -0.49
C GLY A 224 12.62 4.59 -1.37
N MET A 225 12.63 4.40 -2.70
CA MET A 225 13.12 5.34 -3.70
C MET A 225 11.96 6.05 -4.39
N ALA A 226 12.03 7.38 -4.53
CA ALA A 226 11.01 8.17 -5.21
C ALA A 226 10.81 7.68 -6.65
N LEU A 227 9.55 7.64 -7.08
CA LEU A 227 9.15 7.49 -8.48
C LEU A 227 8.79 8.86 -9.03
N PRO A 228 9.74 9.54 -9.68
CA PRO A 228 9.51 10.90 -10.20
C PRO A 228 8.45 10.89 -11.31
N THR A 229 7.70 11.98 -11.39
CA THR A 229 6.68 12.21 -12.42
C THR A 229 7.23 13.08 -13.54
N GLY A 230 6.68 12.93 -14.73
CA GLY A 230 6.97 13.80 -15.88
C GLY A 230 6.21 15.13 -15.81
N ILE A 231 6.28 15.88 -16.90
CA ILE A 231 5.60 17.17 -17.05
C ILE A 231 4.09 16.97 -17.10
N ASP A 232 3.64 15.91 -17.80
CA ASP A 232 2.21 15.66 -18.03
C ASP A 232 1.83 14.20 -17.75
N ARG A 233 2.15 13.27 -18.64
CA ARG A 233 1.63 11.89 -18.60
C ARG A 233 2.70 10.82 -18.37
N ALA A 234 3.99 11.15 -18.43
CA ALA A 234 5.06 10.20 -18.16
C ALA A 234 5.17 9.88 -16.66
N ASN A 235 4.10 9.31 -16.08
CA ASN A 235 3.99 8.96 -14.68
C ASN A 235 4.32 7.48 -14.48
N PRO A 236 5.35 7.14 -13.70
CA PRO A 236 5.72 5.76 -13.44
C PRO A 236 4.60 4.99 -12.77
N GLN A 237 4.37 3.78 -13.27
CA GLN A 237 3.36 2.88 -12.73
C GLN A 237 4.03 1.63 -12.18
N VAL A 238 3.54 1.16 -11.04
CA VAL A 238 3.99 -0.07 -10.41
C VAL A 238 2.93 -1.16 -10.61
N GLU A 239 3.38 -2.32 -11.08
CA GLU A 239 2.52 -3.49 -11.23
C GLU A 239 2.27 -4.15 -9.86
N PRO A 240 1.02 -4.23 -9.38
CA PRO A 240 0.72 -4.80 -8.07
C PRO A 240 1.18 -6.26 -7.93
N TYR A 241 1.14 -7.05 -9.00
CA TYR A 241 1.64 -8.42 -8.98
C TYR A 241 3.16 -8.51 -8.74
N GLY A 242 3.90 -7.45 -9.06
CA GLY A 242 5.35 -7.34 -8.87
C GLY A 242 5.79 -6.91 -7.48
N VAL A 243 4.86 -6.62 -6.56
CA VAL A 243 5.20 -6.15 -5.21
C VAL A 243 4.84 -7.19 -4.15
N GLU A 244 5.57 -7.14 -3.04
CA GLU A 244 5.36 -8.00 -1.88
C GLU A 244 4.34 -7.40 -0.92
N ARG A 245 4.39 -6.06 -0.76
CA ARG A 245 3.47 -5.30 0.09
C ARG A 245 3.47 -3.83 -0.29
N ILE A 246 2.43 -3.12 0.13
CA ILE A 246 2.29 -1.68 -0.04
C ILE A 246 2.22 -1.04 1.34
N GLU A 247 3.03 -0.02 1.58
CA GLU A 247 3.13 0.69 2.85
C GLU A 247 2.68 2.13 2.67
N VAL A 248 1.78 2.60 3.51
CA VAL A 248 1.26 3.97 3.51
C VAL A 248 1.72 4.67 4.77
N LEU A 249 2.71 5.57 4.63
CA LEU A 249 3.15 6.43 5.70
C LEU A 249 2.31 7.71 5.68
N LYS A 250 1.57 7.96 6.75
CA LYS A 250 0.62 9.07 6.83
C LYS A 250 1.25 10.33 7.41
N GLY A 251 0.89 11.48 6.81
CA GLY A 251 1.43 12.79 7.17
C GLY A 251 2.84 13.06 6.63
N PRO A 252 3.41 14.25 6.89
CA PRO A 252 4.68 14.72 6.33
C PRO A 252 5.84 13.77 6.56
N ALA A 253 6.63 13.49 5.51
CA ALA A 253 7.72 12.51 5.55
C ALA A 253 9.05 13.03 5.00
N SER A 254 9.18 14.34 4.79
CA SER A 254 10.33 14.92 4.08
C SER A 254 11.67 14.70 4.76
N VAL A 255 11.71 14.51 6.08
CA VAL A 255 12.97 14.22 6.80
C VAL A 255 13.69 13.00 6.25
N LEU A 256 12.97 11.98 5.84
CA LEU A 256 13.54 10.72 5.33
C LEU A 256 13.51 10.61 3.79
N TYR A 257 12.60 11.34 3.14
CA TYR A 257 12.26 11.13 1.74
C TYR A 257 12.43 12.38 0.85
N GLY A 258 12.81 13.53 1.43
CA GLY A 258 12.90 14.78 0.68
C GLY A 258 11.54 15.33 0.31
N GLN A 259 11.33 15.59 -0.96
CA GLN A 259 10.05 16.12 -1.46
C GLN A 259 8.93 15.10 -1.23
N THR A 260 7.93 15.47 -0.43
CA THR A 260 6.74 14.65 -0.21
C THR A 260 5.49 15.50 -0.02
N SER A 261 4.34 14.94 -0.38
CA SER A 261 3.03 15.51 -0.06
C SER A 261 2.85 15.67 1.46
N PRO A 262 2.18 16.72 1.93
CA PRO A 262 1.80 16.83 3.32
C PRO A 262 0.94 15.66 3.82
N GLY A 263 0.11 15.06 2.94
CA GLY A 263 -0.76 13.92 3.28
C GLY A 263 0.00 12.66 3.62
N GLY A 264 1.20 12.48 3.05
CA GLY A 264 2.03 11.28 3.25
C GLY A 264 2.59 10.72 1.96
N LEU A 265 2.97 9.45 1.99
CA LEU A 265 3.51 8.74 0.84
C LEU A 265 3.02 7.28 0.79
N VAL A 266 3.09 6.70 -0.40
CA VAL A 266 2.87 5.27 -0.66
C VAL A 266 4.19 4.66 -1.11
N ASN A 267 4.71 3.71 -0.34
CA ASN A 267 5.90 2.94 -0.68
C ASN A 267 5.52 1.50 -1.02
N MET A 268 5.90 1.06 -2.19
CA MET A 268 5.70 -0.32 -2.65
C MET A 268 7.01 -1.07 -2.52
N VAL A 269 6.97 -2.30 -2.04
CA VAL A 269 8.15 -3.14 -1.83
C VAL A 269 8.17 -4.21 -2.91
N SER A 270 9.20 -4.20 -3.74
CA SER A 270 9.37 -5.17 -4.83
C SER A 270 9.55 -6.58 -4.30
N LYS A 271 9.04 -7.57 -5.04
CA LYS A 271 9.33 -8.98 -4.83
C LYS A 271 10.84 -9.23 -4.99
N ARG A 272 11.46 -9.84 -3.96
CA ARG A 272 12.88 -10.17 -3.92
C ARG A 272 13.10 -11.66 -4.03
N PRO A 273 14.27 -12.14 -4.53
CA PRO A 273 14.61 -13.54 -4.55
C PRO A 273 14.47 -14.21 -3.18
N LEU A 274 13.87 -15.40 -3.20
CA LEU A 274 13.77 -16.31 -2.07
C LEU A 274 14.79 -17.42 -2.24
N PHE A 275 15.40 -17.85 -1.15
CA PHE A 275 16.34 -18.98 -1.15
C PHE A 275 15.63 -20.35 -1.03
N GLU A 276 14.31 -20.30 -0.84
CA GLU A 276 13.43 -21.48 -0.89
C GLU A 276 12.65 -21.49 -2.21
N PRO A 277 12.37 -22.68 -2.77
CA PRO A 277 11.65 -22.80 -4.04
C PRO A 277 10.27 -22.16 -3.99
N LEU A 278 9.99 -21.27 -4.91
CA LEU A 278 8.66 -20.75 -5.21
C LEU A 278 8.39 -20.96 -6.69
N ARG A 279 7.29 -21.64 -7.01
CA ARG A 279 6.85 -21.85 -8.38
C ARG A 279 5.35 -21.65 -8.44
N GLU A 280 4.93 -20.53 -8.99
CA GLU A 280 3.53 -20.15 -9.07
C GLU A 280 3.17 -19.74 -10.50
N VAL A 281 2.04 -20.22 -10.99
CA VAL A 281 1.41 -19.75 -12.23
C VAL A 281 -0.05 -19.45 -11.93
N GLN A 282 -0.54 -18.33 -12.48
CA GLN A 282 -1.92 -17.89 -12.31
C GLN A 282 -2.54 -17.60 -13.68
N TYR A 283 -3.81 -17.97 -13.82
CA TYR A 283 -4.66 -17.54 -14.93
C TYR A 283 -5.88 -16.84 -14.37
N GLN A 284 -6.08 -15.57 -14.77
CA GLN A 284 -7.23 -14.77 -14.38
C GLN A 284 -8.11 -14.50 -15.60
N PHE A 285 -9.41 -14.63 -15.42
CA PHE A 285 -10.44 -14.31 -16.41
C PHE A 285 -11.56 -13.52 -15.73
N GLY A 286 -12.31 -12.73 -16.48
CA GLY A 286 -13.38 -11.95 -15.85
C GLY A 286 -14.09 -10.96 -16.75
N SER A 287 -14.70 -9.97 -16.11
CA SER A 287 -15.42 -8.90 -16.78
C SER A 287 -14.52 -8.18 -17.80
N HIS A 288 -15.11 -7.65 -18.86
CA HIS A 288 -14.46 -6.92 -19.95
C HIS A 288 -13.47 -7.79 -20.75
N ASP A 289 -13.88 -9.06 -21.01
CA ASP A 289 -13.08 -10.03 -21.77
C ASP A 289 -11.63 -10.18 -21.27
N ARG A 290 -11.46 -10.05 -19.95
CA ARG A 290 -10.15 -10.11 -19.32
C ARG A 290 -9.56 -11.51 -19.36
N HIS A 291 -8.35 -11.60 -19.87
CA HIS A 291 -7.49 -12.77 -19.87
C HIS A 291 -6.09 -12.36 -19.40
N GLN A 292 -5.64 -12.92 -18.27
CA GLN A 292 -4.32 -12.61 -17.73
C GLN A 292 -3.61 -13.90 -17.34
N VAL A 293 -2.36 -14.03 -17.74
CA VAL A 293 -1.44 -15.06 -17.24
C VAL A 293 -0.37 -14.36 -16.42
N ALA A 294 -0.11 -14.86 -15.22
CA ALA A 294 0.96 -14.37 -14.36
C ALA A 294 1.78 -15.54 -13.82
N PHE A 295 3.06 -15.31 -13.54
CA PHE A 295 3.96 -16.30 -12.99
C PHE A 295 4.96 -15.67 -12.02
N ASP A 296 5.41 -16.47 -11.05
CA ASP A 296 6.38 -16.07 -10.03
C ASP A 296 7.27 -17.26 -9.67
N PHE A 297 8.52 -17.22 -10.10
CA PHE A 297 9.49 -18.27 -9.90
C PHE A 297 10.68 -17.74 -9.12
N SER A 298 11.06 -18.43 -8.05
CA SER A 298 12.24 -18.11 -7.24
C SER A 298 12.86 -19.36 -6.69
N ASP A 299 14.20 -19.37 -6.62
CA ASP A 299 14.96 -20.48 -5.99
C ASP A 299 16.41 -20.04 -5.75
N ALA A 300 17.12 -20.78 -4.91
CA ALA A 300 18.58 -20.71 -4.83
C ALA A 300 19.20 -21.28 -6.11
N LEU A 301 20.28 -20.66 -6.61
CA LEU A 301 21.03 -21.12 -7.78
C LEU A 301 22.20 -22.03 -7.42
N ASP A 302 22.60 -22.04 -6.15
CA ASP A 302 23.71 -22.82 -5.60
C ASP A 302 23.34 -23.58 -4.33
N ALA A 303 24.07 -24.65 -4.02
CA ALA A 303 23.81 -25.49 -2.86
C ALA A 303 24.08 -24.78 -1.52
N ASP A 304 24.98 -23.81 -1.52
CA ASP A 304 25.34 -23.01 -0.34
C ASP A 304 24.35 -21.86 -0.07
N LYS A 305 23.32 -21.71 -0.92
CA LYS A 305 22.29 -20.64 -0.84
C LYS A 305 22.90 -19.24 -0.78
N THR A 306 23.96 -19.00 -1.56
CA THR A 306 24.60 -17.68 -1.64
C THR A 306 24.06 -16.84 -2.79
N LEU A 307 23.44 -17.47 -3.79
CA LEU A 307 22.88 -16.82 -4.96
C LEU A 307 21.43 -17.31 -5.18
N ALA A 308 20.47 -16.37 -5.25
CA ALA A 308 19.07 -16.68 -5.52
C ALA A 308 18.53 -15.79 -6.64
N TYR A 309 17.60 -16.34 -7.42
CA TYR A 309 16.89 -15.58 -8.46
C TYR A 309 15.41 -15.47 -8.15
N ARG A 310 14.76 -14.47 -8.71
CA ARG A 310 13.32 -14.40 -8.85
C ARG A 310 12.95 -13.88 -10.24
N PHE A 311 11.95 -14.48 -10.83
CA PHE A 311 11.44 -14.08 -12.14
C PHE A 311 9.92 -14.00 -12.07
N THR A 312 9.42 -12.75 -12.04
CA THR A 312 8.00 -12.44 -11.96
C THR A 312 7.53 -11.87 -13.29
N GLY A 313 6.35 -12.27 -13.74
CA GLY A 313 5.81 -11.74 -14.99
C GLY A 313 4.30 -11.79 -15.07
N LEU A 314 3.74 -10.98 -15.97
CA LEU A 314 2.32 -10.87 -16.22
C LEU A 314 2.09 -10.46 -17.68
N LEU A 315 1.15 -11.16 -18.32
CA LEU A 315 0.64 -10.84 -19.67
C LEU A 315 -0.88 -10.70 -19.56
N GLN A 316 -1.42 -9.58 -20.01
CA GLN A 316 -2.85 -9.29 -19.96
C GLN A 316 -3.35 -8.81 -21.31
N ASP A 317 -4.51 -9.33 -21.69
CA ASP A 317 -5.37 -8.88 -22.78
C ASP A 317 -6.73 -8.62 -22.13
N SER A 318 -7.24 -7.40 -22.19
CA SER A 318 -8.46 -6.99 -21.49
C SER A 318 -9.02 -5.70 -22.08
N GLY A 319 -10.33 -5.66 -22.26
CA GLY A 319 -11.03 -4.38 -22.36
C GLY A 319 -11.18 -3.69 -21.00
N THR A 320 -11.93 -2.62 -21.00
CA THR A 320 -12.29 -1.84 -19.79
C THR A 320 -13.81 -1.69 -19.68
N GLN A 321 -14.28 -0.98 -18.65
CA GLN A 321 -15.69 -0.59 -18.54
C GLN A 321 -16.15 0.31 -19.70
N MET A 322 -15.22 1.07 -20.31
CA MET A 322 -15.51 1.99 -21.42
C MET A 322 -15.44 1.21 -22.73
N ASP A 323 -16.43 1.44 -23.62
CA ASP A 323 -16.42 0.88 -24.96
C ASP A 323 -15.15 1.30 -25.72
N PHE A 324 -14.59 0.40 -26.53
CA PHE A 324 -13.39 0.63 -27.38
C PHE A 324 -12.09 0.93 -26.65
N VAL A 325 -12.03 0.78 -25.33
CA VAL A 325 -10.82 1.07 -24.56
C VAL A 325 -10.23 -0.22 -24.00
N ASP A 326 -9.06 -0.58 -24.52
CA ASP A 326 -8.28 -1.75 -24.09
C ASP A 326 -7.39 -1.42 -22.87
N ASP A 327 -7.04 -2.44 -22.11
CA ASP A 327 -6.05 -2.40 -21.03
C ASP A 327 -5.08 -3.59 -21.15
N ASP A 328 -4.35 -3.61 -22.26
CA ASP A 328 -3.36 -4.65 -22.53
C ASP A 328 -2.07 -4.35 -21.78
N ARG A 329 -1.46 -5.40 -21.23
CA ARG A 329 -0.31 -5.23 -20.35
C ARG A 329 0.72 -6.33 -20.50
N ILE A 330 1.99 -5.94 -20.56
CA ILE A 330 3.15 -6.82 -20.43
C ILE A 330 3.97 -6.32 -19.27
N TYR A 331 4.27 -7.21 -18.33
CA TYR A 331 5.17 -6.93 -17.21
C TYR A 331 6.14 -8.08 -17.00
N ILE A 332 7.43 -7.77 -16.83
CA ILE A 332 8.49 -8.74 -16.56
C ILE A 332 9.44 -8.10 -15.54
N ALA A 333 9.75 -8.82 -14.47
CA ALA A 333 10.63 -8.36 -13.41
C ALA A 333 11.62 -9.46 -12.97
N PRO A 334 12.82 -9.51 -13.57
CA PRO A 334 13.92 -10.35 -13.09
C PRO A 334 14.58 -9.72 -11.86
N ALA A 335 14.94 -10.54 -10.91
CA ALA A 335 15.73 -10.14 -9.75
C ALA A 335 16.78 -11.20 -9.41
N LEU A 336 17.90 -10.75 -8.84
CA LEU A 336 19.02 -11.60 -8.42
C LEU A 336 19.52 -11.11 -7.06
N THR A 337 19.65 -12.02 -6.08
CA THR A 337 20.25 -11.72 -4.77
C THR A 337 21.52 -12.53 -4.59
N PHE A 338 22.61 -11.84 -4.28
CA PHE A 338 23.89 -12.42 -3.89
C PHE A 338 24.12 -12.16 -2.40
N LYS A 339 24.23 -13.22 -1.61
CA LYS A 339 24.45 -13.21 -0.16
C LYS A 339 25.63 -14.16 0.16
N PRO A 340 26.88 -13.71 -0.02
CA PRO A 340 28.06 -14.54 0.18
C PRO A 340 28.27 -14.95 1.64
N ASP A 341 27.75 -14.18 2.59
CA ASP A 341 27.81 -14.37 4.03
C ASP A 341 26.58 -13.74 4.70
N GLU A 342 26.49 -13.81 6.03
CA GLU A 342 25.36 -13.26 6.79
C GLU A 342 25.35 -11.73 6.84
N ASP A 343 26.49 -11.09 6.62
CA ASP A 343 26.67 -9.65 6.74
C ASP A 343 26.51 -8.88 5.43
N THR A 344 26.62 -9.57 4.29
CA THR A 344 26.62 -8.94 2.97
C THR A 344 25.45 -9.42 2.12
N THR A 345 24.65 -8.48 1.60
CA THR A 345 23.57 -8.77 0.65
C THR A 345 23.57 -7.75 -0.47
N LEU A 346 23.56 -8.22 -1.71
CA LEU A 346 23.34 -7.41 -2.91
C LEU A 346 22.17 -7.98 -3.69
N THR A 347 21.10 -7.19 -3.85
CA THR A 347 19.97 -7.53 -4.69
C THR A 347 19.92 -6.63 -5.91
N LEU A 348 19.90 -7.22 -7.10
CA LEU A 348 19.67 -6.52 -8.37
C LEU A 348 18.18 -6.68 -8.75
N LEU A 349 17.54 -5.59 -9.14
CA LEU A 349 16.13 -5.53 -9.47
C LEU A 349 15.95 -4.93 -10.87
N GLY A 350 15.27 -5.65 -11.75
CA GLY A 350 14.91 -5.16 -13.07
C GLY A 350 13.40 -5.18 -13.26
N SER A 351 12.85 -4.26 -14.05
CA SER A 351 11.48 -4.40 -14.54
C SER A 351 11.30 -3.76 -15.91
N TYR A 352 10.46 -4.38 -16.72
CA TYR A 352 9.93 -3.87 -17.97
C TYR A 352 8.42 -3.91 -17.91
N ARG A 353 7.77 -2.81 -18.23
CA ARG A 353 6.31 -2.73 -18.33
C ARG A 353 5.93 -2.02 -19.61
N LYS A 354 4.96 -2.58 -20.32
CA LYS A 354 4.34 -1.97 -21.49
C LYS A 354 2.83 -2.07 -21.32
N ASN A 355 2.16 -0.93 -21.42
CA ASN A 355 0.71 -0.85 -21.49
C ASN A 355 0.30 -0.33 -22.86
N LYS A 356 -0.75 -0.91 -23.40
CA LYS A 356 -1.43 -0.39 -24.59
C LYS A 356 -2.90 -0.18 -24.26
N GLY A 357 -3.50 0.86 -24.82
CA GLY A 357 -4.93 1.12 -24.67
C GLY A 357 -5.31 2.55 -24.94
N GLY A 358 -6.60 2.85 -24.81
CA GLY A 358 -7.14 4.19 -24.97
C GLY A 358 -7.07 5.03 -23.69
N ASP A 359 -7.50 6.27 -23.79
CA ASP A 359 -7.73 7.11 -22.64
C ASP A 359 -9.14 6.86 -22.08
N VAL A 360 -9.22 6.75 -20.76
CA VAL A 360 -10.47 6.59 -20.02
C VAL A 360 -10.87 7.87 -19.27
N ASP A 361 -10.09 8.94 -19.38
CA ASP A 361 -10.38 10.24 -18.75
C ASP A 361 -11.53 10.98 -19.47
N ALA A 362 -12.66 10.26 -19.60
CA ALA A 362 -13.86 10.76 -20.23
C ALA A 362 -14.63 11.66 -19.27
N LEU A 363 -14.40 12.97 -19.34
CA LEU A 363 -15.17 13.94 -18.62
C LEU A 363 -16.48 14.25 -19.36
N LEU A 364 -17.60 13.77 -18.81
CA LEU A 364 -18.94 14.03 -19.33
C LEU A 364 -19.47 15.35 -18.75
N PRO A 365 -20.20 16.16 -19.51
CA PRO A 365 -20.80 17.39 -18.98
C PRO A 365 -21.70 17.11 -17.78
N ASN A 366 -21.59 17.92 -16.73
CA ASN A 366 -22.34 17.76 -15.47
C ASN A 366 -23.86 17.67 -15.69
N ALA A 367 -24.36 18.41 -16.67
CA ALA A 367 -25.80 18.52 -16.95
C ALA A 367 -26.41 17.21 -17.49
N VAL A 368 -25.60 16.34 -18.11
CA VAL A 368 -26.12 15.16 -18.83
C VAL A 368 -25.55 13.82 -18.33
N VAL A 369 -24.53 13.84 -17.45
CA VAL A 369 -23.84 12.60 -17.03
C VAL A 369 -24.80 11.52 -16.51
N ALA A 370 -25.86 11.91 -15.79
CA ALA A 370 -26.82 10.97 -15.20
C ALA A 370 -27.63 10.21 -16.25
N ASP A 371 -27.79 10.74 -17.46
CA ASP A 371 -28.61 10.20 -18.55
C ASP A 371 -27.78 9.43 -19.57
N ILE A 372 -26.42 9.52 -19.45
CA ILE A 372 -25.50 8.86 -20.38
C ILE A 372 -25.14 7.46 -19.87
N PRO A 373 -25.07 6.43 -20.74
CA PRO A 373 -24.60 5.10 -20.37
C PRO A 373 -23.21 5.13 -19.73
N THR A 374 -22.97 4.24 -18.75
CA THR A 374 -21.74 4.20 -17.97
C THR A 374 -20.51 3.69 -18.72
N ASP A 375 -20.71 3.11 -19.88
CA ASP A 375 -19.74 2.58 -20.83
C ASP A 375 -19.52 3.52 -22.06
N ARG A 376 -20.22 4.67 -22.08
CA ARG A 376 -20.18 5.63 -23.19
C ARG A 376 -18.78 6.16 -23.39
N TYR A 377 -18.17 5.85 -24.54
CA TYR A 377 -16.90 6.39 -24.97
C TYR A 377 -17.07 7.77 -25.60
N ILE A 378 -16.26 8.74 -25.21
CA ILE A 378 -16.29 10.11 -25.74
C ILE A 378 -15.14 10.41 -26.70
N GLY A 379 -14.14 9.55 -26.77
CA GLY A 379 -13.03 9.62 -27.71
C GLY A 379 -13.41 9.15 -29.13
N GLU A 380 -12.44 8.78 -29.92
CA GLU A 380 -12.63 8.27 -31.27
C GLU A 380 -11.91 6.92 -31.43
N PRO A 381 -12.64 5.81 -31.64
CA PRO A 381 -12.04 4.50 -31.84
C PRO A 381 -11.04 4.51 -32.99
N GLY A 382 -9.84 3.93 -32.78
CA GLY A 382 -8.78 3.89 -33.76
C GLY A 382 -7.93 5.17 -33.87
N PHE A 383 -8.35 6.25 -33.23
CA PHE A 383 -7.55 7.46 -33.05
C PHE A 383 -6.92 7.50 -31.65
N ASP A 384 -7.74 7.40 -30.61
CA ASP A 384 -7.25 7.55 -29.23
C ASP A 384 -6.31 6.42 -28.84
N ARG A 385 -5.20 6.78 -28.18
CA ARG A 385 -4.25 5.84 -27.60
C ARG A 385 -3.56 6.45 -26.38
N ASN A 386 -3.15 5.59 -25.48
CA ASN A 386 -2.35 5.90 -24.29
C ASN A 386 -1.35 4.75 -24.08
N ASP A 387 -0.33 4.74 -24.93
CA ASP A 387 0.70 3.71 -24.91
C ASP A 387 1.84 4.13 -24.00
N THR A 388 2.16 3.32 -23.02
CA THR A 388 3.23 3.61 -22.04
C THR A 388 4.23 2.48 -22.04
N GLU A 389 5.51 2.82 -22.10
CA GLU A 389 6.63 1.88 -21.95
C GLU A 389 7.54 2.35 -20.82
N GLN A 390 7.84 1.43 -19.88
CA GLN A 390 8.66 1.72 -18.71
C GLN A 390 9.74 0.67 -18.51
N VAL A 391 10.95 1.14 -18.26
CA VAL A 391 12.11 0.32 -17.87
C VAL A 391 12.64 0.81 -16.54
N SER A 392 12.89 -0.11 -15.61
CA SER A 392 13.55 0.20 -14.35
C SER A 392 14.68 -0.79 -14.09
N ILE A 393 15.82 -0.29 -13.66
CA ILE A 393 16.96 -1.10 -13.20
C ILE A 393 17.44 -0.51 -11.87
N GLY A 394 17.53 -1.34 -10.87
CA GLY A 394 17.94 -0.92 -9.54
C GLY A 394 18.79 -1.96 -8.82
N TYR A 395 19.34 -1.53 -7.70
CA TYR A 395 20.05 -2.41 -6.79
C TYR A 395 19.80 -1.98 -5.34
N ASP A 396 19.97 -2.95 -4.44
CA ASP A 396 19.94 -2.77 -2.99
C ASP A 396 21.15 -3.52 -2.43
N PHE A 397 22.09 -2.77 -1.89
CA PHE A 397 23.30 -3.30 -1.26
C PHE A 397 23.24 -3.04 0.24
N ASN A 398 23.48 -4.07 1.02
CA ASN A 398 23.56 -4.00 2.48
C ASN A 398 24.83 -4.71 2.95
N HIS A 399 25.56 -4.07 3.88
CA HIS A 399 26.73 -4.69 4.52
C HIS A 399 26.85 -4.25 5.98
N ARG A 400 26.92 -5.23 6.87
CA ARG A 400 27.17 -5.06 8.30
C ARG A 400 28.66 -5.22 8.58
N PHE A 401 29.30 -4.16 8.99
CA PHE A 401 30.74 -4.18 9.33
C PHE A 401 30.99 -4.86 10.68
N ASN A 402 30.06 -4.73 11.62
CA ASN A 402 30.08 -5.29 12.97
C ASN A 402 28.70 -5.05 13.61
N ASP A 403 28.55 -5.40 14.89
CA ASP A 403 27.28 -5.27 15.63
C ASP A 403 26.78 -3.82 15.77
N VAL A 404 27.63 -2.82 15.52
CA VAL A 404 27.29 -1.39 15.61
C VAL A 404 26.99 -0.80 14.23
N TRP A 405 27.82 -1.06 13.23
CA TRP A 405 27.81 -0.33 11.96
C TRP A 405 27.32 -1.16 10.79
N GLN A 406 26.37 -0.61 10.08
CA GLN A 406 25.82 -1.17 8.85
C GLN A 406 25.69 -0.08 7.79
N VAL A 407 26.04 -0.37 6.55
CA VAL A 407 25.79 0.49 5.39
C VAL A 407 24.73 -0.14 4.51
N THR A 408 23.79 0.69 4.05
CA THR A 408 22.83 0.32 3.00
C THR A 408 22.92 1.34 1.88
N GLN A 409 22.99 0.86 0.64
CA GLN A 409 22.92 1.72 -0.52
C GLN A 409 21.90 1.18 -1.51
N THR A 410 20.91 2.01 -1.87
CA THR A 410 19.93 1.73 -2.90
C THR A 410 20.11 2.68 -4.07
N GLY A 411 19.91 2.19 -5.28
CA GLY A 411 19.96 3.02 -6.48
C GLY A 411 19.00 2.50 -7.54
N ARG A 412 18.42 3.42 -8.32
CA ARG A 412 17.46 3.09 -9.38
C ARG A 412 17.58 4.03 -10.56
N TYR A 413 17.67 3.48 -11.74
CA TYR A 413 17.40 4.16 -13.01
C TYR A 413 16.01 3.82 -13.48
N LEU A 414 15.27 4.82 -13.93
CA LEU A 414 13.93 4.69 -14.46
C LEU A 414 13.82 5.47 -15.77
N ARG A 415 13.19 4.86 -16.77
CA ARG A 415 12.74 5.54 -18.00
C ARG A 415 11.29 5.19 -18.22
N THR A 416 10.46 6.23 -18.44
CA THR A 416 9.07 6.10 -18.85
C THR A 416 8.87 6.89 -20.15
N GLN A 417 8.27 6.27 -21.15
CA GLN A 417 7.89 6.90 -22.39
C GLN A 417 6.40 6.75 -22.60
N VAL A 418 5.74 7.82 -23.04
CA VAL A 418 4.30 7.86 -23.30
C VAL A 418 4.08 8.38 -24.72
N ASP A 419 3.31 7.65 -25.51
CA ASP A 419 2.73 8.09 -26.78
C ASP A 419 1.21 8.18 -26.55
N TYR A 420 0.71 9.40 -26.59
CA TYR A 420 -0.66 9.70 -26.24
C TYR A 420 -1.32 10.56 -27.31
N GLN A 421 -2.55 10.19 -27.66
CA GLN A 421 -3.45 11.04 -28.41
C GLN A 421 -4.87 10.74 -28.01
N ALA A 422 -5.68 11.79 -27.84
CA ALA A 422 -7.07 11.63 -27.43
C ALA A 422 -7.95 12.79 -27.88
N LEU A 423 -9.24 12.52 -27.92
CA LEU A 423 -10.27 13.54 -28.01
C LEU A 423 -10.90 13.80 -26.64
N TYR A 424 -10.86 15.04 -26.20
CA TYR A 424 -11.48 15.50 -24.95
C TYR A 424 -12.76 16.25 -25.20
N SER A 425 -13.77 16.04 -24.34
CA SER A 425 -14.93 16.94 -24.33
C SER A 425 -14.52 18.31 -23.85
N VAL A 426 -15.02 19.35 -24.52
CA VAL A 426 -14.90 20.72 -24.07
C VAL A 426 -16.29 21.31 -23.95
N ASP A 427 -16.59 21.91 -22.78
CA ASP A 427 -17.81 22.69 -22.61
C ASP A 427 -17.64 24.04 -23.30
N LEU A 428 -18.20 24.16 -24.49
CA LEU A 428 -18.27 25.43 -25.19
C LEU A 428 -19.47 26.23 -24.65
N THR A 429 -19.29 26.86 -23.51
CA THR A 429 -20.22 27.85 -23.02
C THR A 429 -20.33 28.99 -24.06
N GLY A 430 -21.30 28.91 -24.94
CA GLY A 430 -21.54 29.93 -25.97
C GLY A 430 -21.78 29.39 -27.37
N ASN A 431 -21.55 28.14 -27.67
CA ASN A 431 -21.96 27.52 -28.92
C ASN A 431 -23.21 26.64 -28.65
N PRO A 432 -24.38 26.92 -29.27
CA PRO A 432 -25.57 26.13 -29.04
C PRO A 432 -25.46 24.79 -29.76
N LEU A 433 -24.77 23.85 -29.13
CA LEU A 433 -24.84 22.42 -29.51
C LEU A 433 -26.25 21.90 -29.14
N LEU A 434 -26.68 20.87 -29.84
CA LEU A 434 -27.91 20.17 -29.47
C LEU A 434 -27.73 19.55 -28.07
N PRO A 435 -28.79 19.47 -27.27
CA PRO A 435 -28.69 18.78 -25.97
C PRO A 435 -28.11 17.38 -26.13
N GLY A 436 -27.00 17.08 -25.44
CA GLY A 436 -26.28 15.81 -25.52
C GLY A 436 -25.19 15.76 -26.60
N GLU A 437 -25.02 16.77 -27.46
CA GLU A 437 -23.89 16.87 -28.38
C GLU A 437 -22.70 17.56 -27.67
N ILE A 438 -21.50 17.01 -27.78
CA ILE A 438 -20.27 17.59 -27.27
C ILE A 438 -19.30 17.99 -28.39
N SER A 439 -18.63 19.12 -28.19
CA SER A 439 -17.43 19.46 -28.95
C SER A 439 -16.23 18.72 -28.36
N ARG A 440 -15.29 18.37 -29.21
CA ARG A 440 -14.07 17.66 -28.79
C ARG A 440 -12.83 18.45 -29.20
N SER A 441 -11.86 18.53 -28.28
CA SER A 441 -10.51 19.01 -28.54
C SER A 441 -9.61 17.83 -28.91
N ILE A 442 -8.62 18.09 -29.73
CA ILE A 442 -7.61 17.09 -30.10
C ILE A 442 -6.37 17.33 -29.23
N TYR A 443 -5.84 16.27 -28.64
CA TYR A 443 -4.60 16.32 -27.85
C TYR A 443 -3.61 15.28 -28.36
N PHE A 444 -2.39 15.71 -28.63
CA PHE A 444 -1.23 14.88 -28.94
C PHE A 444 -0.17 15.10 -27.88
N LEU A 445 0.48 14.01 -27.43
CA LEU A 445 1.59 14.08 -26.49
C LEU A 445 2.60 12.97 -26.78
N ASP A 446 3.87 13.33 -26.84
CA ASP A 446 5.00 12.42 -26.78
C ASP A 446 5.92 12.88 -25.65
N GLU A 447 6.02 12.08 -24.60
CA GLU A 447 6.78 12.44 -23.41
C GLU A 447 7.73 11.34 -23.00
N THR A 448 8.96 11.72 -22.68
CA THR A 448 9.97 10.81 -22.11
C THR A 448 10.50 11.36 -20.80
N LEU A 449 10.28 10.62 -19.73
CA LEU A 449 10.89 10.83 -18.41
C LEU A 449 12.08 9.89 -18.25
N GLN A 450 13.20 10.43 -17.75
CA GLN A 450 14.36 9.67 -17.30
C GLN A 450 14.75 10.14 -15.89
N ALA A 451 15.04 9.21 -15.00
CA ALA A 451 15.42 9.54 -13.65
C ALA A 451 16.46 8.58 -13.09
N TRP A 452 17.36 9.12 -12.30
CA TRP A 452 18.28 8.39 -11.44
C TRP A 452 18.05 8.83 -9.99
N THR A 453 17.79 7.87 -9.11
CA THR A 453 17.65 8.09 -7.67
C THR A 453 18.59 7.17 -6.90
N SER A 454 19.22 7.66 -5.83
CA SER A 454 20.03 6.83 -4.93
C SER A 454 19.94 7.33 -3.50
N ASP A 455 20.04 6.41 -2.55
CA ASP A 455 20.04 6.68 -1.12
C ASP A 455 21.13 5.84 -0.45
N THR A 456 22.09 6.50 0.20
CA THR A 456 23.18 5.84 0.94
C THR A 456 22.97 6.11 2.41
N ARG A 457 22.84 5.06 3.21
CA ARG A 457 22.56 5.11 4.65
C ARG A 457 23.65 4.42 5.42
N LEU A 458 24.11 5.08 6.48
CA LEU A 458 24.95 4.49 7.51
C LEU A 458 24.12 4.40 8.79
N GLN A 459 23.87 3.19 9.25
CA GLN A 459 23.17 2.90 10.50
C GLN A 459 24.18 2.58 11.59
N ALA A 460 23.92 3.06 12.80
CA ALA A 460 24.67 2.71 14.00
C ALA A 460 23.70 2.29 15.11
N ASP A 461 23.84 1.04 15.56
CA ASP A 461 23.12 0.48 16.70
C ASP A 461 24.08 0.40 17.89
N PHE A 462 23.83 1.19 18.95
CA PHE A 462 24.75 1.27 20.10
C PHE A 462 24.01 1.64 21.39
N GLU A 463 24.69 1.50 22.53
CA GLU A 463 24.16 1.85 23.84
C GLU A 463 24.96 2.97 24.51
N THR A 464 24.26 3.88 25.18
CA THR A 464 24.86 4.90 26.08
C THR A 464 24.19 4.80 27.45
N GLY A 465 24.81 4.02 28.33
CA GLY A 465 24.25 3.70 29.64
C GLY A 465 22.97 2.85 29.52
N SER A 466 21.82 3.41 29.90
CA SER A 466 20.51 2.75 29.79
C SER A 466 19.73 3.10 28.53
N LEU A 467 20.36 3.82 27.60
CA LEU A 467 19.75 4.24 26.34
C LEU A 467 20.26 3.35 25.20
N THR A 468 19.35 2.79 24.45
CA THR A 468 19.65 2.09 23.18
C THR A 468 19.38 3.03 22.02
N HIS A 469 20.32 3.21 21.13
CA HIS A 469 20.26 4.09 19.97
C HIS A 469 20.21 3.29 18.68
N LYS A 470 19.33 3.69 17.77
CA LYS A 470 19.34 3.29 16.37
C LYS A 470 19.44 4.58 15.53
N LEU A 471 20.66 4.93 15.19
CA LEU A 471 21.01 6.19 14.50
C LEU A 471 21.21 5.90 13.01
N VAL A 472 20.55 6.67 12.16
CA VAL A 472 20.67 6.59 10.70
C VAL A 472 21.15 7.93 10.17
N PHE A 473 22.26 7.92 9.43
CA PHE A 473 22.71 9.02 8.58
C PHE A 473 22.48 8.67 7.13
N GLY A 474 21.96 9.60 6.33
CA GLY A 474 21.73 9.35 4.93
C GLY A 474 22.11 10.49 4.01
N LEU A 475 22.53 10.10 2.81
CA LEU A 475 22.75 10.94 1.64
C LEU A 475 21.84 10.46 0.52
N ASP A 476 20.90 11.31 0.15
CA ASP A 476 19.92 11.06 -0.91
C ASP A 476 20.25 11.92 -2.14
N TYR A 477 20.16 11.33 -3.33
CA TYR A 477 20.38 12.01 -4.60
C TYR A 477 19.31 11.66 -5.60
N ARG A 478 18.73 12.68 -6.24
CA ARG A 478 17.75 12.56 -7.32
C ARG A 478 18.18 13.44 -8.49
N ASN A 479 18.11 12.88 -9.69
CA ASN A 479 18.27 13.60 -10.95
C ASN A 479 17.25 13.09 -11.94
N GLN A 480 16.37 13.96 -12.40
CA GLN A 480 15.33 13.63 -13.38
C GLN A 480 15.33 14.64 -14.52
N ARG A 481 14.89 14.16 -15.66
CA ARG A 481 14.63 14.97 -16.85
C ARG A 481 13.40 14.44 -17.55
N SER A 482 12.48 15.35 -17.89
CA SER A 482 11.33 15.08 -18.74
C SER A 482 11.43 15.96 -19.99
N ASP A 483 11.28 15.33 -21.16
CA ASP A 483 11.18 15.96 -22.47
C ASP A 483 9.77 15.69 -22.99
N ASN A 484 9.00 16.74 -23.24
CA ASN A 484 7.60 16.69 -23.65
C ASN A 484 7.42 17.46 -24.97
N ARG A 485 6.68 16.85 -25.90
CA ARG A 485 6.12 17.53 -27.08
C ARG A 485 4.63 17.34 -27.05
N SER A 486 3.87 18.41 -27.15
CA SER A 486 2.41 18.35 -27.10
C SER A 486 1.76 19.24 -28.16
N GLY A 487 0.50 18.96 -28.44
CA GLY A 487 -0.35 19.82 -29.28
C GLY A 487 -1.78 19.73 -28.76
N TYR A 488 -2.33 20.87 -28.35
CA TYR A 488 -3.71 20.97 -27.87
C TYR A 488 -4.55 21.88 -28.75
N TRP A 489 -5.48 21.27 -29.49
CA TRP A 489 -6.29 21.92 -30.50
C TRP A 489 -7.74 22.01 -30.05
N TYR A 490 -8.05 23.13 -29.39
CA TYR A 490 -9.32 23.38 -28.73
C TYR A 490 -10.50 23.37 -29.71
N GLY A 491 -11.50 22.50 -29.49
CA GLY A 491 -12.72 22.40 -30.26
C GLY A 491 -12.55 22.01 -31.73
N MET A 492 -11.35 21.57 -32.18
CA MET A 492 -11.07 21.19 -33.56
C MET A 492 -11.36 19.73 -33.90
N GLY A 493 -11.72 18.93 -32.91
CA GLY A 493 -12.16 17.55 -33.10
C GLY A 493 -13.60 17.48 -33.62
N PRO A 494 -13.98 16.35 -34.26
CA PRO A 494 -15.36 16.14 -34.69
C PRO A 494 -16.31 16.09 -33.47
N THR A 495 -17.51 16.70 -33.59
CA THR A 495 -18.55 16.64 -32.57
C THR A 495 -19.07 15.21 -32.38
N LEU A 496 -19.60 14.90 -31.20
CA LEU A 496 -20.19 13.62 -30.87
C LEU A 496 -21.53 13.82 -30.12
N ASP A 497 -22.56 13.12 -30.59
CA ASP A 497 -23.80 12.96 -29.83
C ASP A 497 -23.64 11.87 -28.78
N LEU A 498 -23.81 12.20 -27.50
CA LEU A 498 -23.64 11.27 -26.38
C LEU A 498 -24.77 10.24 -26.28
N HIS A 499 -25.95 10.51 -26.86
CA HIS A 499 -27.10 9.59 -26.84
C HIS A 499 -27.09 8.63 -28.04
N ASP A 500 -26.71 9.10 -29.24
CA ASP A 500 -26.60 8.31 -30.46
C ASP A 500 -25.26 8.55 -31.17
N PRO A 501 -24.15 8.01 -30.61
CA PRO A 501 -22.81 8.31 -31.10
C PRO A 501 -22.54 7.70 -32.46
N VAL A 502 -22.00 8.52 -33.36
CA VAL A 502 -21.48 8.10 -34.68
C VAL A 502 -19.99 8.26 -34.68
N TYR A 503 -19.27 7.13 -34.55
CA TYR A 503 -17.82 7.06 -34.60
C TYR A 503 -17.30 6.88 -36.02
N GLY A 504 -15.95 6.95 -36.19
CA GLY A 504 -15.27 6.79 -37.47
C GLY A 504 -15.17 8.10 -38.28
N LYS A 505 -15.45 9.26 -37.64
CA LYS A 505 -15.26 10.56 -38.27
C LYS A 505 -13.75 10.88 -38.37
N PRO A 506 -13.27 11.45 -39.54
CA PRO A 506 -11.88 11.83 -39.66
C PRO A 506 -11.46 12.84 -38.58
N VAL A 507 -10.38 12.54 -37.88
CA VAL A 507 -9.73 13.46 -36.93
C VAL A 507 -8.56 14.13 -37.67
N PRO A 508 -8.47 15.47 -37.69
CA PRO A 508 -7.33 16.15 -38.29
C PRO A 508 -6.00 15.82 -37.62
N ASP A 509 -4.98 15.50 -38.36
CA ASP A 509 -3.61 15.40 -37.84
C ASP A 509 -2.98 16.81 -37.87
N LEU A 510 -3.02 17.47 -36.72
CA LEU A 510 -2.52 18.83 -36.54
C LEU A 510 -1.11 18.87 -35.94
N GLY A 511 -0.62 17.72 -35.46
CA GLY A 511 0.72 17.58 -34.93
C GLY A 511 0.95 18.28 -33.58
N PHE A 512 2.23 18.48 -33.27
CA PHE A 512 2.68 19.15 -32.04
C PHE A 512 2.88 20.64 -32.28
N ASP A 513 2.50 21.47 -31.29
CA ASP A 513 2.66 22.93 -31.32
C ASP A 513 3.47 23.49 -30.15
N SER A 514 3.84 22.62 -29.21
CA SER A 514 4.55 22.99 -27.99
C SER A 514 5.65 21.96 -27.67
N GLU A 515 6.75 22.46 -27.13
CA GLU A 515 7.83 21.64 -26.56
C GLU A 515 8.17 22.19 -25.17
N ALA A 516 8.28 21.27 -24.18
CA ALA A 516 8.69 21.60 -22.83
C ALA A 516 9.77 20.62 -22.37
N LYS A 517 10.76 21.13 -21.65
CA LYS A 517 11.79 20.32 -20.99
C LYS A 517 11.88 20.70 -19.53
N GLU A 518 11.83 19.71 -18.66
CA GLU A 518 11.99 19.93 -17.24
C GLU A 518 13.12 19.05 -16.70
N SER A 519 13.93 19.64 -15.82
CA SER A 519 14.94 18.89 -15.09
C SER A 519 14.93 19.28 -13.61
N LEU A 520 15.04 18.28 -12.74
CA LEU A 520 15.18 18.47 -11.30
C LEU A 520 16.40 17.69 -10.82
N ARG A 521 17.25 18.38 -10.07
CA ARG A 521 18.36 17.77 -9.34
C ARG A 521 18.21 18.10 -7.87
N GLN A 522 18.23 17.08 -7.02
CA GLN A 522 18.15 17.24 -5.57
C GLN A 522 19.26 16.45 -4.89
N VAL A 523 19.83 17.04 -3.84
CA VAL A 523 20.72 16.39 -2.87
C VAL A 523 20.15 16.63 -1.49
N GLY A 524 20.03 15.60 -0.67
CA GLY A 524 19.55 15.69 0.70
C GLY A 524 20.50 14.99 1.67
N LEU A 525 20.83 15.68 2.76
CA LEU A 525 21.54 15.09 3.90
C LEU A 525 20.58 14.99 5.07
N TYR A 526 20.46 13.82 5.67
CA TYR A 526 19.57 13.62 6.80
C TYR A 526 20.18 12.75 7.88
N ALA A 527 19.67 12.95 9.10
CA ALA A 527 19.96 12.10 10.23
C ALA A 527 18.69 11.88 11.05
N GLN A 528 18.51 10.68 11.58
CA GLN A 528 17.44 10.34 12.50
C GLN A 528 17.99 9.40 13.57
N ASP A 529 17.66 9.67 14.84
CA ASP A 529 17.94 8.77 15.95
C ASP A 529 16.63 8.29 16.57
N GLN A 530 16.55 6.99 16.83
CA GLN A 530 15.52 6.39 17.64
C GLN A 530 16.17 5.92 18.95
N VAL A 531 15.84 6.62 20.04
CA VAL A 531 16.38 6.37 21.36
C VAL A 531 15.35 5.62 22.21
N LYS A 532 15.72 4.47 22.71
CA LYS A 532 14.87 3.66 23.57
C LYS A 532 15.42 3.70 25.01
N TRP A 533 14.54 4.03 25.97
CA TRP A 533 14.82 4.04 27.41
C TRP A 533 13.74 3.24 28.15
N GLY A 534 14.05 2.00 28.43
CA GLY A 534 13.03 1.07 28.92
C GLY A 534 11.85 0.99 27.96
N SER A 535 10.65 1.35 28.43
CA SER A 535 9.42 1.38 27.62
C SER A 535 9.23 2.68 26.80
N LEU A 536 10.09 3.68 26.97
CA LEU A 536 9.98 4.96 26.28
C LEU A 536 10.79 4.92 24.98
N VAL A 537 10.17 5.31 23.86
CA VAL A 537 10.82 5.44 22.55
C VAL A 537 10.71 6.90 22.08
N LEU A 538 11.84 7.55 21.90
CA LEU A 538 11.97 8.90 21.33
C LEU A 538 12.57 8.77 19.93
N SER A 539 11.89 9.27 18.91
CA SER A 539 12.43 9.37 17.55
C SER A 539 12.52 10.84 17.17
N PHE A 540 13.67 11.28 16.67
CA PHE A 540 13.85 12.63 16.17
C PHE A 540 14.81 12.65 15.01
N GLY A 541 14.60 13.57 14.07
CA GLY A 541 15.42 13.67 12.89
C GLY A 541 15.37 15.05 12.25
N GLY A 542 16.35 15.30 11.40
CA GLY A 542 16.44 16.50 10.59
C GLY A 542 17.07 16.22 9.24
N ARG A 543 16.64 17.00 8.23
CA ARG A 543 17.15 16.91 6.87
C ARG A 543 17.37 18.29 6.30
N TYR A 544 18.41 18.43 5.50
CA TYR A 544 18.68 19.62 4.70
C TYR A 544 18.78 19.24 3.21
N ASP A 545 18.02 19.92 2.38
CA ASP A 545 17.92 19.68 0.94
C ASP A 545 18.43 20.87 0.14
N TRP A 546 19.10 20.55 -0.97
CA TRP A 546 19.42 21.45 -2.07
C TRP A 546 18.70 20.92 -3.31
N ALA A 547 17.76 21.70 -3.85
CA ALA A 547 17.01 21.38 -5.06
C ALA A 547 17.26 22.44 -6.14
N LYS A 548 17.53 22.00 -7.35
CA LYS A 548 17.59 22.85 -8.54
C LYS A 548 16.64 22.32 -9.57
N SER A 549 15.68 23.14 -9.98
CA SER A 549 14.80 22.85 -11.11
C SER A 549 15.00 23.84 -12.26
N VAL A 550 14.86 23.34 -13.48
CA VAL A 550 14.89 24.14 -14.70
C VAL A 550 13.75 23.67 -15.57
N THR A 551 12.91 24.61 -15.99
CA THR A 551 11.85 24.43 -16.96
C THR A 551 12.14 25.31 -18.16
N ASP A 552 12.22 24.69 -19.35
CA ASP A 552 12.41 25.34 -20.64
C ASP A 552 11.12 25.11 -21.44
N LEU A 553 10.41 26.18 -21.74
CA LEU A 553 9.18 26.19 -22.55
C LEU A 553 9.52 26.80 -23.90
N SER A 554 9.95 25.98 -24.84
CA SER A 554 10.47 26.40 -26.17
C SER A 554 9.59 27.44 -26.82
N GLY A 555 10.17 28.60 -27.16
CA GLY A 555 9.51 29.69 -27.85
C GLY A 555 8.70 30.65 -26.97
N THR A 556 8.84 30.55 -25.63
CA THR A 556 8.18 31.43 -24.67
C THR A 556 9.23 32.18 -23.81
N ASP A 557 8.79 33.31 -23.18
CA ASP A 557 9.59 34.06 -22.20
C ASP A 557 9.45 33.50 -20.75
N TYR A 558 8.92 32.27 -20.58
CA TYR A 558 8.59 31.69 -19.29
C TYR A 558 9.56 30.60 -18.85
N ASP A 559 10.76 30.57 -19.41
CA ASP A 559 11.84 29.73 -18.90
C ASP A 559 12.14 30.08 -17.45
N THR A 560 12.18 29.07 -16.61
CA THR A 560 12.47 29.24 -15.17
C THR A 560 13.62 28.38 -14.72
N ALA A 561 14.42 28.92 -13.82
CA ALA A 561 15.45 28.19 -13.10
C ALA A 561 15.38 28.56 -11.62
N THR A 562 15.09 27.58 -10.78
CA THR A 562 15.04 27.77 -9.32
C THR A 562 16.19 27.04 -8.63
N SER A 563 16.61 27.56 -7.49
CA SER A 563 17.54 26.88 -6.60
C SER A 563 17.05 27.08 -5.17
N ASP A 564 16.45 26.05 -4.65
CA ASP A 564 15.78 26.05 -3.35
C ASP A 564 16.60 25.28 -2.33
N THR A 565 16.51 25.71 -1.09
CA THR A 565 17.01 24.95 0.05
C THR A 565 15.91 24.84 1.09
N ALA A 566 15.85 23.70 1.75
CA ALA A 566 14.85 23.47 2.79
C ALA A 566 15.47 22.69 3.95
N PHE A 567 15.09 23.10 5.17
CA PHE A 567 15.30 22.27 6.35
C PHE A 567 13.95 21.71 6.81
N THR A 568 13.91 20.40 7.07
CA THR A 568 12.74 19.74 7.63
C THR A 568 13.12 18.94 8.87
N GLY A 569 12.20 18.90 9.85
CA GLY A 569 12.39 18.20 11.10
C GLY A 569 11.20 17.32 11.46
N ASN A 570 11.46 16.29 12.26
CA ASN A 570 10.45 15.49 12.92
C ASN A 570 10.85 15.17 14.36
N VAL A 571 9.83 14.93 15.19
CA VAL A 571 10.02 14.38 16.54
C VAL A 571 8.78 13.56 16.90
N GLY A 572 8.98 12.40 17.53
CA GLY A 572 7.93 11.55 18.01
C GLY A 572 8.31 10.90 19.34
N LEU A 573 7.36 10.79 20.24
CA LEU A 573 7.51 10.15 21.54
C LEU A 573 6.43 9.07 21.67
N LEU A 574 6.83 7.89 22.10
CA LEU A 574 5.96 6.74 22.26
C LEU A 574 6.29 6.01 23.55
N TYR A 575 5.29 5.47 24.23
CA TYR A 575 5.47 4.66 25.42
C TYR A 575 4.89 3.26 25.18
N LEU A 576 5.71 2.23 25.36
CA LEU A 576 5.35 0.82 25.20
C LEU A 576 4.90 0.24 26.53
N PHE A 577 3.63 -0.17 26.63
CA PHE A 577 3.13 -0.94 27.76
C PHE A 577 3.32 -2.44 27.51
N ASP A 578 3.51 -3.21 28.55
CA ASP A 578 3.72 -4.68 28.47
C ASP A 578 2.54 -5.44 27.84
N ASN A 579 1.35 -4.84 27.83
CA ASN A 579 0.15 -5.42 27.22
C ASN A 579 0.00 -5.11 25.73
N GLY A 580 1.03 -4.53 25.10
CA GLY A 580 1.01 -4.20 23.67
C GLY A 580 0.34 -2.86 23.33
N LEU A 581 -0.04 -2.05 24.31
CA LEU A 581 -0.54 -0.69 24.10
C LEU A 581 0.63 0.29 23.91
N ALA A 582 0.55 1.17 22.92
CA ALA A 582 1.61 2.13 22.60
C ALA A 582 1.02 3.52 22.23
N PRO A 583 0.68 4.38 23.21
CA PRO A 583 0.33 5.76 22.94
C PRO A 583 1.53 6.54 22.44
N TYR A 584 1.30 7.49 21.50
CA TYR A 584 2.33 8.34 20.94
C TYR A 584 1.85 9.74 20.63
N VAL A 585 2.81 10.65 20.53
CA VAL A 585 2.63 11.99 19.97
C VAL A 585 3.74 12.25 18.98
N SER A 586 3.45 12.98 17.91
CA SER A 586 4.49 13.33 16.92
C SER A 586 4.23 14.69 16.26
N PHE A 587 5.33 15.28 15.80
CA PHE A 587 5.39 16.43 14.93
C PHE A 587 6.23 16.09 13.71
N ALA A 588 5.82 16.51 12.52
CA ALA A 588 6.57 16.30 11.29
C ALA A 588 6.33 17.41 10.28
N GLN A 589 7.32 17.64 9.43
CA GLN A 589 7.31 18.66 8.38
C GLN A 589 7.52 18.03 7.00
N SER A 590 6.97 18.68 5.97
CA SER A 590 7.26 18.40 4.57
C SER A 590 7.50 19.67 3.78
N PHE A 591 8.22 19.52 2.66
CA PHE A 591 8.34 20.55 1.65
C PHE A 591 8.21 19.94 0.25
N GLN A 592 7.75 20.76 -0.70
CA GLN A 592 7.66 20.38 -2.10
C GLN A 592 8.01 21.61 -2.95
N PRO A 593 9.14 21.60 -3.70
CA PRO A 593 9.47 22.63 -4.67
C PRO A 593 8.32 22.83 -5.65
N GLN A 594 8.13 24.06 -6.09
CA GLN A 594 7.15 24.42 -7.09
C GLN A 594 7.87 24.88 -8.34
N THR A 595 7.46 24.37 -9.49
CA THR A 595 7.94 24.82 -10.81
C THR A 595 7.12 26.02 -11.28
N GLY A 596 7.69 26.81 -12.21
CA GLY A 596 7.03 27.97 -12.79
C GLY A 596 7.25 29.26 -12.01
N ALA A 597 6.57 30.32 -12.45
CA ALA A 597 6.66 31.66 -11.92
C ALA A 597 5.31 32.37 -11.95
N GLY A 598 5.12 33.35 -11.08
CA GLY A 598 3.98 34.25 -11.12
C GLY A 598 4.02 35.23 -12.31
N ALA A 599 2.98 36.06 -12.46
CA ALA A 599 2.89 37.11 -13.49
C ALA A 599 4.07 38.11 -13.39
N ASP A 600 4.68 38.27 -12.23
CA ASP A 600 5.87 39.12 -12.01
C ASP A 600 7.19 38.43 -12.42
N LYS A 601 7.09 37.23 -13.05
CA LYS A 601 8.23 36.38 -13.47
C LYS A 601 9.14 35.94 -12.30
N LYS A 602 8.68 36.05 -11.03
CA LYS A 602 9.41 35.51 -9.91
C LYS A 602 9.07 34.01 -9.75
N PRO A 603 10.10 33.17 -9.61
CA PRO A 603 9.90 31.76 -9.32
C PRO A 603 9.10 31.55 -8.04
N PHE A 604 8.30 30.49 -8.02
CA PHE A 604 7.59 30.09 -6.82
C PHE A 604 8.57 29.55 -5.76
N VAL A 605 8.21 29.76 -4.50
CA VAL A 605 8.92 29.13 -3.37
C VAL A 605 8.30 27.75 -3.08
N PRO A 606 8.99 26.83 -2.37
CA PRO A 606 8.39 25.55 -2.02
C PRO A 606 7.12 25.71 -1.19
N THR A 607 6.14 24.85 -1.44
CA THR A 607 5.04 24.62 -0.49
C THR A 607 5.57 23.87 0.72
N THR A 608 5.03 24.16 1.90
CA THR A 608 5.42 23.52 3.16
C THR A 608 4.23 22.90 3.84
N GLY A 609 4.45 21.78 4.54
CA GLY A 609 3.44 21.09 5.32
C GLY A 609 3.92 20.85 6.75
N GLU A 610 3.00 21.00 7.72
CA GLU A 610 3.26 20.71 9.13
C GLU A 610 2.13 19.87 9.71
N GLN A 611 2.47 18.86 10.51
CA GLN A 611 1.51 18.01 11.18
C GLN A 611 1.84 17.86 12.66
N TYR A 612 0.80 17.94 13.49
CA TYR A 612 0.75 17.48 14.87
C TYR A 612 -0.16 16.27 14.93
N GLU A 613 0.30 15.18 15.51
CA GLU A 613 -0.46 13.93 15.62
C GLU A 613 -0.35 13.37 17.05
N ILE A 614 -1.47 12.88 17.56
CA ILE A 614 -1.55 12.06 18.76
C ILE A 614 -2.27 10.76 18.40
N GLY A 615 -1.76 9.65 18.88
CA GLY A 615 -2.38 8.37 18.56
C GLY A 615 -2.07 7.30 19.58
N VAL A 616 -2.69 6.15 19.38
CA VAL A 616 -2.44 4.95 20.13
C VAL A 616 -2.40 3.75 19.19
N LYS A 617 -1.43 2.88 19.37
CA LYS A 617 -1.37 1.58 18.73
C LYS A 617 -1.64 0.51 19.78
N TYR A 618 -2.25 -0.57 19.35
CA TYR A 618 -2.47 -1.74 20.20
C TYR A 618 -2.21 -3.02 19.41
N GLN A 619 -1.26 -3.78 19.89
CA GLN A 619 -0.85 -5.07 19.32
C GLN A 619 -0.85 -6.10 20.47
N PRO A 620 -1.93 -6.88 20.61
CA PRO A 620 -2.02 -7.91 21.66
C PRO A 620 -1.00 -9.03 21.43
N SER A 621 -0.58 -9.70 22.50
CA SER A 621 0.31 -10.87 22.43
C SER A 621 -0.42 -12.18 22.14
N ASP A 622 -1.75 -12.23 22.34
CA ASP A 622 -2.51 -13.47 22.38
C ASP A 622 -3.07 -13.88 21.01
N PHE A 623 -3.20 -12.92 20.08
CA PHE A 623 -3.65 -13.14 18.71
C PHE A 623 -3.05 -12.09 17.77
N ASP A 624 -3.01 -12.40 16.49
CA ASP A 624 -2.42 -11.51 15.50
C ASP A 624 -3.36 -10.34 15.16
N ALA A 625 -3.04 -9.17 15.68
CA ALA A 625 -3.82 -7.95 15.45
C ALA A 625 -2.96 -6.68 15.57
N LEU A 626 -3.38 -5.64 14.87
CA LEU A 626 -2.89 -4.28 15.05
C LEU A 626 -4.05 -3.29 14.92
N LEU A 627 -4.31 -2.55 16.00
CA LEU A 627 -5.23 -1.41 16.01
C LEU A 627 -4.43 -0.11 16.09
N THR A 628 -4.73 0.85 15.23
CA THR A 628 -4.19 2.21 15.29
C THR A 628 -5.32 3.22 15.32
N VAL A 629 -5.30 4.12 16.29
CA VAL A 629 -6.18 5.28 16.38
C VAL A 629 -5.31 6.53 16.38
N SER A 630 -5.57 7.47 15.48
CA SER A 630 -4.82 8.72 15.43
C SER A 630 -5.72 9.93 15.21
N ALA A 631 -5.42 11.03 15.89
CA ALA A 631 -6.00 12.34 15.65
C ALA A 631 -4.90 13.31 15.26
N PHE A 632 -5.15 14.13 14.25
CA PHE A 632 -4.11 15.00 13.70
C PHE A 632 -4.65 16.36 13.25
N GLN A 633 -3.77 17.34 13.19
CA GLN A 633 -3.93 18.59 12.45
C GLN A 633 -2.78 18.74 11.47
N LEU A 634 -3.09 18.91 10.20
CA LEU A 634 -2.16 19.11 9.10
C LEU A 634 -2.46 20.44 8.43
N THR A 635 -1.42 21.25 8.19
CA THR A 635 -1.51 22.55 7.52
C THR A 635 -0.51 22.60 6.36
N GLN A 636 -0.99 22.96 5.16
CA GLN A 636 -0.17 23.26 3.99
C GLN A 636 -0.16 24.75 3.72
N GLN A 637 1.01 25.32 3.51
CA GLN A 637 1.22 26.76 3.22
C GLN A 637 1.89 26.96 1.86
N ASN A 638 1.86 28.21 1.36
CA ASN A 638 2.40 28.61 0.06
C ASN A 638 1.75 27.85 -1.11
N ARG A 639 0.46 27.51 -0.99
CA ARG A 639 -0.27 26.86 -2.08
C ARG A 639 -0.50 27.83 -3.21
N LEU A 640 -0.40 27.36 -4.44
CA LEU A 640 -0.76 28.14 -5.63
C LEU A 640 -2.27 28.34 -5.70
N THR A 641 -2.68 29.56 -5.97
CA THR A 641 -4.07 30.00 -6.24
C THR A 641 -4.06 30.88 -7.47
N ALA A 642 -5.20 31.08 -8.12
CA ALA A 642 -5.29 31.95 -9.29
C ALA A 642 -4.89 33.39 -8.94
N ASP A 643 -4.18 34.09 -9.84
CA ASP A 643 -3.87 35.51 -9.67
C ASP A 643 -5.00 36.36 -10.29
N LEU A 644 -5.91 36.84 -9.46
CA LEU A 644 -7.07 37.64 -9.86
C LEU A 644 -6.72 38.96 -10.55
N ALA A 645 -5.48 39.42 -10.50
CA ALA A 645 -5.00 40.55 -11.27
C ALA A 645 -4.91 40.26 -12.79
N TYR A 646 -4.89 38.96 -13.14
CA TYR A 646 -4.75 38.45 -14.50
C TYR A 646 -5.76 37.33 -14.78
N PRO A 647 -7.06 37.61 -14.72
CA PRO A 647 -8.10 36.58 -14.73
C PRO A 647 -8.20 35.78 -16.05
N ASN A 648 -7.61 36.28 -17.12
CA ASN A 648 -7.64 35.63 -18.44
C ASN A 648 -6.34 34.92 -18.82
N ASP A 649 -5.30 35.02 -17.99
CA ASP A 649 -3.94 34.57 -18.35
C ASP A 649 -3.46 33.34 -17.57
N PHE A 650 -4.30 32.71 -16.75
CA PHE A 650 -4.01 31.53 -15.91
C PHE A 650 -2.80 31.68 -14.98
N PHE A 651 -2.35 32.92 -14.71
CA PHE A 651 -1.28 33.15 -13.74
C PHE A 651 -1.70 32.71 -12.33
N GLN A 652 -0.71 32.24 -11.59
CA GLN A 652 -0.88 31.80 -10.21
C GLN A 652 -0.06 32.64 -9.22
N LYS A 653 -0.48 32.62 -7.96
CA LYS A 653 0.11 33.31 -6.84
C LYS A 653 0.16 32.41 -5.61
N GLN A 654 1.23 32.50 -4.83
CA GLN A 654 1.42 31.68 -3.63
C GLN A 654 0.87 32.35 -2.38
N VAL A 655 -0.42 32.30 -2.15
CA VAL A 655 -1.07 32.87 -0.96
C VAL A 655 -1.97 31.84 -0.25
N GLY A 656 -2.14 30.65 -0.83
CA GLY A 656 -3.06 29.66 -0.33
C GLY A 656 -2.57 28.95 0.93
N GLU A 657 -3.51 28.62 1.83
CA GLU A 657 -3.28 27.73 2.98
C GLU A 657 -4.49 26.82 3.16
N ILE A 658 -4.20 25.54 3.36
CA ILE A 658 -5.20 24.51 3.67
C ILE A 658 -4.87 23.93 5.04
N ARG A 659 -5.91 23.71 5.85
CA ARG A 659 -5.84 22.98 7.10
C ARG A 659 -6.78 21.78 7.06
N VAL A 660 -6.28 20.61 7.44
CA VAL A 660 -7.08 19.40 7.62
C VAL A 660 -6.90 18.90 9.05
N ARG A 661 -8.03 18.69 9.74
CA ARG A 661 -8.08 18.01 11.02
C ARG A 661 -8.77 16.69 10.82
N GLY A 662 -8.26 15.62 11.43
CA GLY A 662 -8.83 14.31 11.21
C GLY A 662 -8.73 13.39 12.40
N LEU A 663 -9.59 12.37 12.38
CA LEU A 663 -9.54 11.19 13.21
C LEU A 663 -9.53 9.97 12.29
N GLU A 664 -8.57 9.09 12.49
CA GLU A 664 -8.47 7.82 11.77
C GLU A 664 -8.46 6.67 12.77
N ILE A 665 -9.20 5.62 12.44
CA ILE A 665 -9.22 4.35 13.16
C ILE A 665 -8.94 3.26 12.13
N GLU A 666 -8.01 2.40 12.42
CA GLU A 666 -7.66 1.25 11.59
C GLU A 666 -7.42 0.04 12.47
N GLY A 667 -8.05 -1.06 12.14
CA GLY A 667 -7.84 -2.35 12.81
C GLY A 667 -7.69 -3.47 11.81
N LYS A 668 -6.70 -4.33 12.04
CA LYS A 668 -6.51 -5.60 11.37
C LYS A 668 -6.37 -6.68 12.42
N ALA A 669 -7.01 -7.81 12.22
CA ALA A 669 -6.92 -8.93 13.14
C ALA A 669 -7.17 -10.27 12.45
N THR A 670 -6.40 -11.28 12.85
CA THR A 670 -6.70 -12.68 12.59
C THR A 670 -7.08 -13.34 13.91
N ILE A 671 -8.34 -13.76 14.02
CA ILE A 671 -8.91 -14.40 15.23
C ILE A 671 -9.51 -15.74 14.81
N ASP A 672 -8.88 -16.83 15.23
CA ASP A 672 -9.23 -18.18 14.78
C ASP A 672 -9.27 -18.25 13.22
N ASN A 673 -10.43 -18.49 12.66
CA ASN A 673 -10.64 -18.60 11.21
C ASN A 673 -11.10 -17.29 10.55
N PHE A 674 -11.17 -16.21 11.31
CA PHE A 674 -11.61 -14.91 10.82
C PHE A 674 -10.42 -13.98 10.57
N ASP A 675 -10.37 -13.38 9.38
CA ASP A 675 -9.52 -12.25 9.07
C ASP A 675 -10.39 -11.00 8.94
N LEU A 676 -10.10 -9.99 9.74
CA LEU A 676 -10.85 -8.74 9.80
C LEU A 676 -9.93 -7.57 9.46
N THR A 677 -10.38 -6.71 8.54
CA THR A 677 -9.85 -5.36 8.36
C THR A 677 -10.98 -4.36 8.50
N ALA A 678 -10.80 -3.30 9.27
CA ALA A 678 -11.79 -2.25 9.39
C ALA A 678 -11.10 -0.88 9.47
N SER A 679 -11.69 0.12 8.82
CA SER A 679 -11.19 1.48 8.86
C SER A 679 -12.32 2.51 8.95
N TYR A 680 -12.02 3.63 9.61
CA TYR A 680 -12.88 4.81 9.64
C TYR A 680 -12.03 6.07 9.59
N THR A 681 -12.47 7.04 8.84
CA THR A 681 -11.83 8.35 8.67
C THR A 681 -12.86 9.45 8.82
N TYR A 682 -12.52 10.45 9.61
CA TYR A 682 -13.20 11.74 9.68
C TYR A 682 -12.21 12.84 9.30
N LEU A 683 -12.57 13.73 8.35
CA LEU A 683 -11.75 14.85 7.90
C LEU A 683 -12.55 16.17 7.91
N ASP A 684 -12.12 17.12 8.73
CA ASP A 684 -12.52 18.51 8.68
C ASP A 684 -11.47 19.29 7.87
N SER A 685 -11.72 19.43 6.56
CA SER A 685 -10.83 20.13 5.63
C SER A 685 -11.32 21.55 5.38
N GLN A 686 -10.42 22.54 5.45
CA GLN A 686 -10.76 23.94 5.28
C GLN A 686 -9.67 24.71 4.54
N ILE A 687 -10.08 25.53 3.58
CA ILE A 687 -9.23 26.56 2.96
C ILE A 687 -9.18 27.73 3.93
N THR A 688 -8.01 27.95 4.56
CA THR A 688 -7.84 28.99 5.60
C THR A 688 -7.32 30.31 5.04
N LYS A 689 -6.56 30.25 3.92
CA LYS A 689 -6.13 31.42 3.15
C LYS A 689 -6.35 31.15 1.66
N ASP A 690 -6.87 32.13 1.00
CA ASP A 690 -7.14 32.14 -0.44
C ASP A 690 -7.39 33.57 -0.91
N ASN A 691 -7.11 33.88 -2.18
CA ASN A 691 -7.43 35.16 -2.80
C ASN A 691 -8.58 35.06 -3.81
N ASP A 692 -9.12 33.86 -4.07
CA ASP A 692 -10.23 33.62 -5.01
C ASP A 692 -11.60 33.60 -4.34
N GLY A 693 -11.68 33.96 -3.04
CA GLY A 693 -12.93 34.01 -2.29
C GLY A 693 -13.32 32.70 -1.62
N ASN A 694 -12.50 31.64 -1.73
CA ASN A 694 -12.78 30.28 -1.22
C ASN A 694 -12.43 30.11 0.27
N ARG A 695 -12.01 31.17 0.95
CA ARG A 695 -11.67 31.12 2.37
C ARG A 695 -12.88 30.68 3.20
N GLY A 696 -12.71 29.61 3.98
CA GLY A 696 -13.75 29.02 4.81
C GLY A 696 -14.44 27.81 4.14
N ASN A 697 -14.26 27.64 2.83
CA ASN A 697 -14.78 26.51 2.10
C ASN A 697 -14.04 25.22 2.46
N ARG A 698 -14.68 24.09 2.20
CA ARG A 698 -14.07 22.77 2.27
C ARG A 698 -13.17 22.58 1.06
N VAL A 699 -12.11 21.80 1.25
CA VAL A 699 -11.23 21.40 0.15
C VAL A 699 -11.98 20.46 -0.79
N GLY A 700 -11.91 20.71 -2.08
CA GLY A 700 -12.50 19.85 -3.10
C GLY A 700 -12.00 18.40 -3.00
N TYR A 701 -12.85 17.46 -3.38
CA TYR A 701 -12.60 15.99 -3.40
C TYR A 701 -12.40 15.31 -2.04
N VAL A 702 -12.50 16.03 -0.93
CA VAL A 702 -12.28 15.51 0.42
C VAL A 702 -13.62 15.22 1.10
N PRO A 703 -14.06 13.96 1.24
CA PRO A 703 -15.25 13.61 2.00
C PRO A 703 -14.98 13.79 3.48
N GLU A 704 -16.01 14.15 4.23
CA GLU A 704 -15.93 14.31 5.67
C GLU A 704 -15.82 12.96 6.38
N HIS A 705 -16.52 11.96 5.86
CA HIS A 705 -16.54 10.61 6.43
C HIS A 705 -16.24 9.57 5.36
N ALA A 706 -15.38 8.62 5.69
CA ALA A 706 -15.18 7.40 4.94
C ALA A 706 -15.04 6.23 5.91
N ALA A 707 -15.55 5.06 5.51
CA ALA A 707 -15.44 3.84 6.32
C ALA A 707 -15.32 2.62 5.43
N SER A 708 -14.58 1.64 5.87
CA SER A 708 -14.52 0.33 5.21
C SER A 708 -14.41 -0.79 6.22
N ALA A 709 -14.93 -1.96 5.85
CA ALA A 709 -14.74 -3.19 6.60
C ALA A 709 -14.67 -4.37 5.63
N TRP A 710 -13.76 -5.28 5.88
CA TRP A 710 -13.63 -6.55 5.17
C TRP A 710 -13.54 -7.67 6.19
N LEU A 711 -14.32 -8.74 5.97
CA LEU A 711 -14.28 -9.97 6.74
C LEU A 711 -14.05 -11.13 5.79
N ASN A 712 -13.07 -11.98 6.10
CA ASN A 712 -12.83 -13.25 5.44
C ASN A 712 -12.96 -14.37 6.47
N TYR A 713 -13.63 -15.47 6.10
CA TYR A 713 -13.79 -16.65 6.95
C TYR A 713 -13.27 -17.90 6.26
N ARG A 714 -12.38 -18.61 6.92
CA ARG A 714 -11.84 -19.91 6.48
C ARG A 714 -12.62 -21.02 7.13
N PHE A 715 -13.19 -21.91 6.33
CA PHE A 715 -14.03 -23.03 6.80
C PHE A 715 -13.18 -24.22 7.23
N ASP A 716 -13.64 -24.90 8.27
CA ASP A 716 -13.10 -26.15 8.76
C ASP A 716 -13.99 -27.36 8.41
N GLY A 717 -13.47 -28.56 8.66
CA GLY A 717 -14.20 -29.83 8.58
C GLY A 717 -14.72 -30.15 7.19
N VAL A 718 -16.04 -30.22 7.00
CA VAL A 718 -16.64 -30.62 5.71
C VAL A 718 -16.40 -29.60 4.59
N LEU A 719 -16.17 -28.34 4.92
CA LEU A 719 -15.92 -27.25 3.96
C LEU A 719 -14.46 -26.77 4.02
N GLU A 720 -13.57 -27.52 4.66
CA GLU A 720 -12.14 -27.19 4.73
C GLU A 720 -11.56 -26.94 3.34
N GLY A 721 -10.74 -25.89 3.22
CA GLY A 721 -10.24 -25.37 1.95
C GLY A 721 -11.08 -24.25 1.35
N LEU A 722 -12.36 -24.08 1.77
CA LEU A 722 -13.20 -22.95 1.36
C LEU A 722 -12.91 -21.72 2.24
N ASN A 723 -12.82 -20.56 1.61
CA ASN A 723 -12.89 -19.27 2.29
C ASN A 723 -13.94 -18.37 1.62
N LEU A 724 -14.63 -17.58 2.40
CA LEU A 724 -15.58 -16.57 1.92
C LEU A 724 -15.23 -15.21 2.49
N GLY A 725 -15.20 -14.21 1.63
CA GLY A 725 -14.93 -12.81 1.98
C GLY A 725 -16.08 -11.89 1.62
N ALA A 726 -16.32 -10.90 2.47
CA ALA A 726 -17.28 -9.84 2.20
C ALA A 726 -16.74 -8.50 2.73
N GLY A 727 -16.90 -7.45 1.95
CA GLY A 727 -16.47 -6.11 2.29
C GLY A 727 -17.48 -5.04 1.98
N VAL A 728 -17.49 -3.99 2.79
CA VAL A 728 -18.30 -2.80 2.59
C VAL A 728 -17.40 -1.58 2.63
N ARG A 729 -17.58 -0.68 1.64
CA ARG A 729 -16.87 0.61 1.58
C ARG A 729 -17.90 1.73 1.47
N TYR A 730 -17.83 2.67 2.38
CA TYR A 730 -18.63 3.90 2.37
C TYR A 730 -17.71 5.10 2.13
N VAL A 731 -18.07 5.94 1.17
CA VAL A 731 -17.46 7.22 0.88
C VAL A 731 -18.54 8.29 1.03
N GLY A 732 -18.31 9.25 1.91
CA GLY A 732 -19.22 10.37 2.15
C GLY A 732 -19.27 11.32 0.96
N SER A 733 -20.20 12.27 0.99
CA SER A 733 -20.25 13.35 0.01
C SER A 733 -19.03 14.27 0.11
N SER A 734 -18.59 14.79 -1.03
CA SER A 734 -17.53 15.79 -1.15
C SER A 734 -17.87 16.82 -2.20
N TYR A 735 -17.23 17.99 -2.14
CA TYR A 735 -17.33 18.94 -3.23
C TYR A 735 -16.35 18.57 -4.36
N GLY A 736 -16.74 18.83 -5.61
CA GLY A 736 -15.89 18.64 -6.79
C GLY A 736 -15.03 19.86 -7.13
N ASP A 737 -15.13 20.91 -6.32
CA ASP A 737 -14.41 22.17 -6.50
C ASP A 737 -14.13 22.85 -5.16
N ASN A 738 -13.21 23.82 -5.15
CA ASN A 738 -12.90 24.61 -3.96
C ASN A 738 -13.92 25.73 -3.70
N GLU A 739 -14.72 26.09 -4.69
CA GLU A 739 -15.84 27.03 -4.62
C GLU A 739 -17.03 26.42 -3.87
N ASN A 740 -17.05 25.11 -3.71
CA ASN A 740 -18.11 24.30 -3.11
C ASN A 740 -19.43 24.41 -3.87
N THR A 741 -19.37 24.50 -5.19
CA THR A 741 -20.56 24.65 -6.06
C THR A 741 -21.08 23.32 -6.58
N VAL A 742 -20.21 22.32 -6.78
CA VAL A 742 -20.57 21.00 -7.30
C VAL A 742 -20.47 19.95 -6.18
N LEU A 743 -21.59 19.33 -5.82
CA LEU A 743 -21.65 18.33 -4.75
C LEU A 743 -21.62 16.91 -5.34
N ASN A 744 -20.58 16.15 -5.05
CA ASN A 744 -20.49 14.71 -5.28
C ASN A 744 -21.23 13.95 -4.19
N GLY A 745 -22.16 13.07 -4.57
CA GLY A 745 -22.97 12.29 -3.65
C GLY A 745 -22.20 11.19 -2.94
N SER A 746 -22.69 10.76 -1.80
CA SER A 746 -22.13 9.61 -1.08
C SER A 746 -22.41 8.28 -1.80
N ALA A 747 -21.51 7.33 -1.65
CA ALA A 747 -21.64 5.98 -2.21
C ALA A 747 -21.26 4.89 -1.18
N THR A 748 -21.99 3.77 -1.28
CA THR A 748 -21.67 2.56 -0.53
C THR A 748 -21.51 1.40 -1.52
N TYR A 749 -20.40 0.68 -1.42
CA TYR A 749 -20.07 -0.45 -2.28
C TYR A 749 -20.01 -1.72 -1.44
N LEU A 750 -20.45 -2.81 -2.04
CA LEU A 750 -20.35 -4.17 -1.50
C LEU A 750 -19.38 -4.97 -2.37
N ASP A 751 -18.37 -5.56 -1.76
CA ASP A 751 -17.40 -6.42 -2.44
C ASP A 751 -17.49 -7.83 -1.84
N LEU A 752 -17.37 -8.88 -2.67
CA LEU A 752 -17.48 -10.28 -2.27
C LEU A 752 -16.32 -11.08 -2.82
N SER A 753 -15.88 -12.11 -2.08
CA SER A 753 -14.93 -13.10 -2.59
C SER A 753 -15.26 -14.51 -2.10
N ALA A 754 -14.80 -15.50 -2.86
CA ALA A 754 -14.80 -16.90 -2.48
C ALA A 754 -13.52 -17.55 -3.02
N GLY A 755 -12.85 -18.35 -2.21
CA GLY A 755 -11.67 -19.10 -2.61
C GLY A 755 -11.79 -20.56 -2.20
N TYR A 756 -11.21 -21.47 -2.99
CA TYR A 756 -11.16 -22.88 -2.67
C TYR A 756 -9.79 -23.48 -2.98
N ASP A 757 -9.16 -24.06 -1.97
CA ASP A 757 -7.93 -24.83 -2.07
C ASP A 757 -8.28 -26.30 -2.30
N PHE A 758 -8.01 -26.82 -3.51
CA PHE A 758 -8.33 -28.18 -3.90
C PHE A 758 -7.43 -29.22 -3.22
N GLY A 759 -6.19 -28.85 -2.86
CA GLY A 759 -5.20 -29.70 -2.23
C GLY A 759 -5.61 -30.22 -0.86
N VAL A 760 -6.40 -29.43 -0.12
CA VAL A 760 -6.89 -29.79 1.21
C VAL A 760 -7.66 -31.12 1.20
N ARG A 761 -8.41 -31.41 0.15
CA ARG A 761 -9.22 -32.64 0.04
C ARG A 761 -8.68 -33.67 -0.91
N ASN A 762 -7.93 -33.25 -1.88
CA ASN A 762 -7.30 -34.13 -2.87
C ASN A 762 -5.81 -33.81 -2.98
N PRO A 763 -4.92 -34.60 -2.36
CA PRO A 763 -3.47 -34.37 -2.41
C PRO A 763 -2.91 -34.33 -3.85
N ASP A 764 -3.56 -34.97 -4.83
CA ASP A 764 -3.14 -34.90 -6.24
C ASP A 764 -3.36 -33.50 -6.86
N LEU A 765 -4.12 -32.63 -6.18
CA LEU A 765 -4.39 -31.25 -6.57
C LEU A 765 -3.73 -30.24 -5.60
N GLU A 766 -2.74 -30.70 -4.82
CA GLU A 766 -1.98 -29.82 -3.93
C GLU A 766 -1.42 -28.62 -4.69
N GLY A 767 -1.59 -27.43 -4.12
CA GLY A 767 -1.20 -26.15 -4.72
C GLY A 767 -2.20 -25.57 -5.73
N LEU A 768 -3.24 -26.31 -6.14
CA LEU A 768 -4.27 -25.78 -7.02
C LEU A 768 -5.35 -25.04 -6.21
N ARG A 769 -5.60 -23.77 -6.57
CA ARG A 769 -6.56 -22.90 -5.90
C ARG A 769 -7.37 -22.11 -6.93
N LEU A 770 -8.66 -21.94 -6.66
CA LEU A 770 -9.55 -21.04 -7.41
C LEU A 770 -10.05 -19.93 -6.47
N ASP A 771 -9.86 -18.70 -6.87
CA ASP A 771 -10.43 -17.52 -6.21
C ASP A 771 -11.39 -16.80 -7.17
N VAL A 772 -12.55 -16.41 -6.66
CA VAL A 772 -13.54 -15.60 -7.37
C VAL A 772 -13.81 -14.36 -6.57
N SER A 773 -13.81 -13.20 -7.21
CA SER A 773 -14.12 -11.93 -6.57
C SER A 773 -15.12 -11.13 -7.39
N VAL A 774 -15.98 -10.39 -6.71
CA VAL A 774 -16.97 -9.49 -7.27
C VAL A 774 -16.86 -8.15 -6.55
N LEU A 775 -16.34 -7.16 -7.25
CA LEU A 775 -16.27 -5.79 -6.76
C LEU A 775 -17.54 -5.04 -7.12
N ASN A 776 -18.01 -4.16 -6.22
CA ASN A 776 -19.29 -3.46 -6.38
C ASN A 776 -20.43 -4.43 -6.72
N ALA A 777 -20.59 -5.49 -5.94
CA ALA A 777 -21.56 -6.60 -6.21
C ALA A 777 -23.01 -6.12 -6.26
N ALA A 778 -23.34 -4.98 -5.64
CA ALA A 778 -24.66 -4.35 -5.73
C ALA A 778 -24.84 -3.47 -6.99
N ASP A 779 -23.85 -3.42 -7.86
CA ASP A 779 -23.79 -2.59 -9.06
C ASP A 779 -24.20 -1.12 -8.83
N ARG A 780 -23.69 -0.56 -7.73
CA ARG A 780 -23.96 0.84 -7.38
C ARG A 780 -23.38 1.76 -8.45
N LYS A 781 -24.27 2.50 -9.13
CA LYS A 781 -23.89 3.58 -10.04
C LYS A 781 -23.50 4.80 -9.23
N SER A 782 -22.32 5.34 -9.48
CA SER A 782 -21.81 6.59 -8.92
C SER A 782 -21.03 7.34 -9.99
N TYR A 783 -20.99 8.65 -9.89
CA TYR A 783 -20.12 9.48 -10.69
C TYR A 783 -19.49 10.55 -9.79
N TYR A 784 -18.36 11.05 -10.21
CA TYR A 784 -17.61 12.11 -9.56
C TYR A 784 -17.41 13.25 -10.55
N CYS A 785 -17.75 14.46 -10.14
CA CYS A 785 -17.60 15.66 -10.93
C CYS A 785 -16.41 16.48 -10.46
N ASP A 786 -15.60 16.94 -11.40
CA ASP A 786 -14.46 17.82 -11.21
C ASP A 786 -14.89 19.26 -11.52
N GLY A 787 -15.59 19.89 -10.58
CA GLY A 787 -16.09 21.23 -10.75
C GLY A 787 -16.83 21.44 -12.08
N PRO A 788 -16.50 22.49 -12.84
CA PRO A 788 -17.08 22.76 -14.15
C PRO A 788 -16.50 21.89 -15.27
N TRP A 789 -15.40 21.16 -15.04
CA TRP A 789 -14.67 20.43 -16.08
C TRP A 789 -15.40 19.17 -16.55
N GLY A 790 -16.28 18.60 -15.71
CA GLY A 790 -17.08 17.44 -16.08
C GLY A 790 -17.11 16.36 -15.01
N CYS A 791 -17.76 15.25 -15.34
CA CYS A 791 -17.99 14.14 -14.44
C CYS A 791 -17.45 12.82 -15.06
N GLN A 792 -17.00 11.91 -14.22
CA GLN A 792 -16.60 10.56 -14.62
C GLN A 792 -17.42 9.50 -13.87
N TRP A 793 -17.78 8.43 -14.55
CA TRP A 793 -18.43 7.29 -13.93
C TRP A 793 -17.46 6.51 -13.03
N GLY A 794 -17.95 6.08 -11.89
CA GLY A 794 -17.27 5.14 -11.01
C GLY A 794 -17.28 3.71 -11.57
N LYS A 795 -16.45 2.84 -10.97
CA LYS A 795 -16.41 1.40 -11.34
C LYS A 795 -17.76 0.74 -11.10
N ARG A 796 -18.23 0.04 -12.12
CA ARG A 796 -19.42 -0.83 -12.08
C ARG A 796 -19.06 -2.19 -11.48
N LEU A 797 -20.06 -3.07 -11.38
CA LEU A 797 -19.84 -4.46 -11.01
C LEU A 797 -18.74 -5.06 -11.88
N THR A 798 -17.70 -5.57 -11.24
CA THR A 798 -16.56 -6.21 -11.90
C THR A 798 -16.28 -7.54 -11.22
N ALA A 799 -16.26 -8.64 -11.98
CA ALA A 799 -16.03 -9.99 -11.47
C ALA A 799 -14.77 -10.59 -12.10
N PHE A 800 -13.99 -11.30 -11.28
CA PHE A 800 -12.78 -12.03 -11.69
C PHE A 800 -12.79 -13.45 -11.13
N GLY A 801 -12.29 -14.40 -11.91
CA GLY A 801 -11.89 -15.72 -11.46
C GLY A 801 -10.41 -15.90 -11.67
N THR A 802 -9.68 -16.31 -10.64
CA THR A 802 -8.23 -16.56 -10.69
C THR A 802 -7.96 -18.02 -10.33
N LEU A 803 -7.43 -18.78 -11.26
CA LEU A 803 -6.92 -20.13 -11.03
C LEU A 803 -5.41 -20.04 -10.83
N SER A 804 -4.94 -20.45 -9.68
CA SER A 804 -3.52 -20.47 -9.34
C SER A 804 -3.03 -21.88 -9.07
N TYR A 805 -1.80 -22.16 -9.48
CA TYR A 805 -1.13 -23.41 -9.18
C TYR A 805 0.29 -23.13 -8.66
N ARG A 806 0.59 -23.71 -7.49
CA ARG A 806 1.88 -23.57 -6.82
C ARG A 806 2.43 -24.97 -6.52
N TRP A 807 3.70 -25.26 -6.88
CA TRP A 807 4.35 -26.57 -6.68
C TRP A 807 5.80 -26.47 -6.23
#